data_e661dd2dcfadddffd476b3739947f2c0
#
_entry.id   e661dd2dcfadddffd476b3739947f2c0
#
_cell.length_a   1.000
_cell.length_b   1.000
_cell.length_c   1.000
_cell.angle_alpha   90.00
_cell.angle_beta   90.00
_cell.angle_gamma   90.00
#
_symmetry.space_group_name_H-M   'P 1'
#
loop_
_entity.id
_entity.type
_entity.pdbx_description
1 polymer ?
#
loop_
_entity_poly.entity_id
_entity_poly.type
_entity_poly.pdbx_seq_one_letter_code
_entity_poly.pdbx_strand_id
1 'polypeptide(L)'
;MSAVQPNNVLADLDATETREWMDALSAVIEKEGGERAHFLLEQLLEHARENSIDMPFSANTGYVNTIEPDQEAHCPGNIEIEERLRSYMRWNAMAMVVKANRHNPEDGGDLGGHSGSFASLAHMFGAGFNHFWHAESENHGGDCLYIQGHVSPGVYARAYLEGRLTEEQLLNFRQEVDGKGLSSYPHPKLMPEFWQFPTVSMGLGPLMAIYQARFLKYLHARGIANTENRKVWVFCGDGEMDEVESLGAIGLASRENLDNLIFVVNCNLQRLDGPVRGNGKIVQELESEFRGSGWNVIKLLWGSEWDKLLARDKDGALRKIMMDTLDGDFQAFKANDGAYVRKHFFGRDPRTLEMVSHMSDDEIWSLKRGGHDPQKVYAAYHQAVNTKGQPTVLLIKTVKGFGMGKVGEGKNNVHQTKKLSDEDVRYMRDRFNIPVPDSELANVPFYKPADDTPEMRYLHERRKALGGYLPHRRTKADESFTVPSLDVFKSVMEPTADGREISTTQAYVRFLTQLLRDQALGPRVVPILVDEARTFGMEGLFRQVGIYNPAGQQYTPVDKDQVMYYKEDKAGQILQEGINEAGGMSSWIAAATSYSTSNRIMVPFYVYYSMFGFQRIGDLAWAAGDMQARGFLLGGTSGRTTLNGEGLQHEDGHSHILAGTIPNCLSYDPTFAHEVGVILHHGLKRMVEKQDNVYYYITLLNENYAMPGLTPGTEEQIIKGMYLCKAGAKNKTRVQLMGSGTILRESLAAQELLAKDWGVAADVWSCPSFNELTRDGQDAERFNMLHPLETPRVPFVAQQLAKHDGPVIASTDYMKNYAEQIRSFLPKGRTFKVLGTDGFGRSDFRSKLREHFEINRHYIVVAALKALSEEGAVPVAKVAEALKQYDIKTDKVNPLYA
;
A
#
# COMPACT_ATOMS: atom_id res chain seq x y z
N MET A 1 19.41 1.72 17.14
CA MET A 1 20.48 1.12 17.98
C MET A 1 20.97 2.20 18.90
N SER A 2 21.01 1.94 20.21
CA SER A 2 21.76 2.78 21.14
C SER A 2 23.13 3.02 20.54
N ALA A 3 23.69 4.22 20.76
CA ALA A 3 25.08 4.48 20.43
C ALA A 3 25.86 3.21 20.76
N VAL A 4 26.37 2.53 19.72
CA VAL A 4 27.32 1.46 19.92
C VAL A 4 28.41 2.11 20.74
N GLN A 5 28.49 1.80 22.03
CA GLN A 5 29.70 2.14 22.79
C GLN A 5 30.83 1.62 21.95
N PRO A 6 31.89 2.39 21.72
CA PRO A 6 33.06 1.86 21.04
C PRO A 6 33.47 0.62 21.83
N ASN A 7 33.16 -0.55 21.31
CA ASN A 7 33.64 -1.79 21.86
C ASN A 7 35.14 -1.70 21.82
N ASN A 8 35.77 -1.77 23.00
CA ASN A 8 37.20 -1.92 23.20
C ASN A 8 38.03 -1.23 22.11
N VAL A 9 38.26 0.04 22.26
CA VAL A 9 39.42 0.66 21.61
C VAL A 9 40.60 -0.14 22.16
N LEU A 10 41.07 -1.13 21.38
CA LEU A 10 42.36 -1.75 21.65
C LEU A 10 43.31 -0.59 21.79
N ALA A 11 44.04 -0.50 22.92
CA ALA A 11 45.01 0.52 23.12
C ALA A 11 45.96 0.50 21.92
N ASP A 12 46.18 1.64 21.29
CA ASP A 12 47.09 1.77 20.16
C ASP A 12 48.50 1.31 20.65
N LEU A 13 48.94 0.17 20.16
CA LEU A 13 50.19 -0.46 20.58
C LEU A 13 51.39 0.20 19.90
N ASP A 14 51.20 0.88 18.76
CA ASP A 14 52.22 1.63 18.04
C ASP A 14 51.59 2.86 17.35
N ALA A 15 51.59 3.96 18.09
CA ALA A 15 51.03 5.22 17.60
C ALA A 15 51.85 5.82 16.45
N THR A 16 53.10 5.39 16.25
CA THR A 16 53.95 5.82 15.12
C THR A 16 53.51 5.13 13.84
N GLU A 17 53.39 3.81 13.86
CA GLU A 17 52.89 3.02 12.72
C GLU A 17 51.48 3.47 12.33
N THR A 18 50.60 3.65 13.28
CA THR A 18 49.24 4.16 13.05
C THR A 18 49.24 5.50 12.33
N ARG A 19 50.12 6.42 12.73
CA ARG A 19 50.28 7.72 12.07
C ARG A 19 50.81 7.60 10.66
N GLU A 20 51.79 6.74 10.42
CA GLU A 20 52.36 6.47 9.06
C GLU A 20 51.30 5.97 8.09
N TRP A 21 50.41 5.04 8.52
CA TRP A 21 49.30 4.59 7.71
C TRP A 21 48.30 5.71 7.40
N MET A 22 47.96 6.54 8.39
CA MET A 22 47.04 7.68 8.18
C MET A 22 47.64 8.74 7.27
N ASP A 23 48.95 9.06 7.41
CA ASP A 23 49.67 10.01 6.56
C ASP A 23 49.76 9.49 5.10
N ALA A 24 49.99 8.20 4.92
CA ALA A 24 50.00 7.58 3.60
C ALA A 24 48.63 7.69 2.89
N LEU A 25 47.54 7.38 3.61
CA LEU A 25 46.20 7.52 3.06
C LEU A 25 45.88 8.99 2.76
N SER A 26 46.24 9.92 3.65
CA SER A 26 46.07 11.36 3.44
C SER A 26 46.79 11.86 2.17
N ALA A 27 48.03 11.39 1.96
CA ALA A 27 48.79 11.71 0.74
C ALA A 27 48.14 11.20 -0.54
N VAL A 28 47.50 10.02 -0.52
CA VAL A 28 46.72 9.50 -1.65
C VAL A 28 45.49 10.37 -1.91
N ILE A 29 44.75 10.74 -0.86
CA ILE A 29 43.57 11.61 -0.99
C ILE A 29 43.98 12.97 -1.60
N GLU A 30 45.07 13.55 -1.15
CA GLU A 30 45.54 14.87 -1.59
C GLU A 30 46.04 14.84 -3.07
N LYS A 31 46.74 13.78 -3.46
CA LYS A 31 47.38 13.70 -4.78
C LYS A 31 46.54 13.05 -5.86
N GLU A 32 45.83 12.01 -5.53
CA GLU A 32 45.14 11.14 -6.50
C GLU A 32 43.60 11.20 -6.33
N GLY A 33 43.12 11.84 -5.26
CA GLY A 33 41.69 12.03 -5.02
C GLY A 33 40.98 10.89 -4.30
N GLY A 34 39.70 11.11 -3.96
CA GLY A 34 38.89 10.19 -3.18
C GLY A 34 38.63 8.84 -3.81
N GLU A 35 38.50 8.75 -5.15
CA GLU A 35 38.29 7.49 -5.86
C GLU A 35 39.45 6.51 -5.68
N ARG A 36 40.69 7.00 -5.78
CA ARG A 36 41.87 6.15 -5.58
C ARG A 36 42.01 5.70 -4.12
N ALA A 37 41.73 6.59 -3.18
CA ALA A 37 41.71 6.23 -1.77
C ALA A 37 40.63 5.18 -1.47
N HIS A 38 39.45 5.32 -2.06
CA HIS A 38 38.37 4.34 -1.95
C HIS A 38 38.81 2.96 -2.47
N PHE A 39 39.39 2.91 -3.66
CA PHE A 39 39.89 1.65 -4.24
C PHE A 39 40.93 0.97 -3.33
N LEU A 40 41.87 1.75 -2.75
CA LEU A 40 42.87 1.18 -1.84
C LEU A 40 42.23 0.61 -0.56
N LEU A 41 41.25 1.34 -0.01
CA LEU A 41 40.52 0.85 1.17
C LEU A 41 39.75 -0.44 0.87
N GLU A 42 39.11 -0.56 -0.32
CA GLU A 42 38.46 -1.80 -0.73
C GLU A 42 39.44 -2.96 -0.83
N GLN A 43 40.63 -2.75 -1.43
CA GLN A 43 41.67 -3.77 -1.52
C GLN A 43 42.18 -4.21 -0.14
N LEU A 44 42.36 -3.27 0.80
CA LEU A 44 42.75 -3.57 2.18
C LEU A 44 41.67 -4.38 2.90
N LEU A 45 40.41 -4.03 2.74
CA LEU A 45 39.28 -4.77 3.30
C LEU A 45 39.16 -6.18 2.73
N GLU A 46 39.39 -6.35 1.41
CA GLU A 46 39.35 -7.67 0.78
C GLU A 46 40.50 -8.53 1.30
N HIS A 47 41.68 -7.97 1.39
CA HIS A 47 42.82 -8.67 1.97
C HIS A 47 42.62 -9.07 3.44
N ALA A 48 41.96 -8.21 4.21
CA ALA A 48 41.57 -8.54 5.60
C ALA A 48 40.56 -9.70 5.64
N ARG A 49 39.59 -9.73 4.73
CA ARG A 49 38.63 -10.85 4.61
C ARG A 49 39.31 -12.17 4.27
N GLU A 50 40.20 -12.16 3.28
CA GLU A 50 40.98 -13.34 2.89
C GLU A 50 41.77 -13.93 4.06
N ASN A 51 42.24 -13.08 4.99
CA ASN A 51 42.96 -13.50 6.18
C ASN A 51 42.07 -13.71 7.42
N SER A 52 40.75 -13.72 7.26
CA SER A 52 39.78 -13.92 8.35
C SER A 52 39.94 -12.96 9.53
N ILE A 53 40.36 -11.73 9.27
CA ILE A 53 40.48 -10.68 10.27
C ILE A 53 39.08 -10.16 10.58
N ASP A 54 38.76 -10.02 11.86
CA ASP A 54 37.53 -9.37 12.30
C ASP A 54 37.59 -7.87 11.94
N MET A 55 36.72 -7.46 11.02
CA MET A 55 36.76 -6.13 10.46
C MET A 55 35.91 -5.13 11.24
N PRO A 56 36.45 -3.98 11.61
CA PRO A 56 35.61 -2.90 12.11
C PRO A 56 34.67 -2.45 11.02
N PHE A 57 33.34 -2.61 11.22
CA PHE A 57 32.34 -2.24 10.25
C PHE A 57 31.63 -0.94 10.66
N SER A 58 31.67 0.05 9.77
CA SER A 58 30.79 1.21 9.80
C SER A 58 30.31 1.49 8.38
N ALA A 59 29.01 1.38 8.14
CA ALA A 59 28.41 1.77 6.86
C ALA A 59 28.26 3.29 6.72
N ASN A 60 28.68 4.06 7.70
CA ASN A 60 28.50 5.50 7.76
C ASN A 60 29.69 6.27 7.21
N THR A 61 29.39 7.32 6.47
CA THR A 61 30.36 8.38 6.13
C THR A 61 30.25 9.55 7.12
N GLY A 62 31.16 10.52 7.05
CA GLY A 62 31.12 11.71 7.89
C GLY A 62 29.76 12.43 7.85
N TYR A 63 29.42 13.20 8.88
CA TYR A 63 28.15 13.95 8.94
C TYR A 63 28.21 15.24 8.13
N VAL A 64 28.52 15.09 6.84
CA VAL A 64 28.66 16.14 5.82
C VAL A 64 27.85 15.79 4.58
N ASN A 65 27.74 16.71 3.63
CA ASN A 65 27.11 16.45 2.35
C ASN A 65 27.89 15.39 1.57
N THR A 66 27.16 14.53 0.83
CA THR A 66 27.79 13.51 -0.04
C THR A 66 28.42 14.15 -1.29
N ILE A 67 27.76 15.18 -1.86
CA ILE A 67 28.25 15.89 -3.04
C ILE A 67 29.13 17.04 -2.58
N GLU A 68 30.39 17.05 -3.02
CA GLU A 68 31.30 18.16 -2.74
C GLU A 68 30.90 19.42 -3.54
N PRO A 69 31.15 20.63 -3.04
CA PRO A 69 30.71 21.87 -3.69
C PRO A 69 31.16 22.05 -5.14
N ASP A 70 32.32 21.51 -5.53
CA ASP A 70 32.85 21.56 -6.88
C ASP A 70 32.26 20.51 -7.83
N GLN A 71 31.57 19.52 -7.29
CA GLN A 71 30.86 18.47 -8.04
C GLN A 71 29.36 18.77 -8.21
N GLU A 72 28.86 19.83 -7.59
CA GLU A 72 27.46 20.19 -7.66
C GLU A 72 27.03 20.63 -9.05
N ALA A 73 26.05 19.94 -9.64
CA ALA A 73 25.41 20.43 -10.86
C ALA A 73 24.71 21.77 -10.58
N HIS A 74 24.97 22.75 -11.44
CA HIS A 74 24.40 24.08 -11.28
C HIS A 74 22.92 24.11 -11.66
N CYS A 75 22.07 24.74 -10.81
CA CYS A 75 20.64 24.90 -11.09
C CYS A 75 20.44 25.86 -12.29
N PRO A 76 19.83 25.41 -13.39
CA PRO A 76 19.63 26.23 -14.59
C PRO A 76 18.45 27.21 -14.46
N GLY A 77 17.70 27.14 -13.36
CA GLY A 77 16.52 27.94 -13.12
C GLY A 77 16.81 29.35 -12.59
N ASN A 78 15.79 30.19 -12.58
CA ASN A 78 15.85 31.48 -11.90
C ASN A 78 15.51 31.33 -10.41
N ILE A 79 16.57 31.25 -9.59
CA ILE A 79 16.44 30.99 -8.15
C ILE A 79 15.55 32.04 -7.44
N GLU A 80 15.61 33.31 -7.85
CA GLU A 80 14.80 34.39 -7.24
C GLU A 80 13.30 34.23 -7.54
N ILE A 81 12.95 33.92 -8.79
CA ILE A 81 11.56 33.63 -9.17
C ILE A 81 11.06 32.38 -8.44
N GLU A 82 11.90 31.34 -8.38
CA GLU A 82 11.53 30.10 -7.68
C GLU A 82 11.34 30.31 -6.19
N GLU A 83 12.15 31.19 -5.54
CA GLU A 83 11.95 31.52 -4.12
C GLU A 83 10.62 32.24 -3.90
N ARG A 84 10.23 33.15 -4.79
CA ARG A 84 8.91 33.80 -4.71
C ARG A 84 7.78 32.78 -4.89
N LEU A 85 7.87 31.88 -5.85
CA LEU A 85 6.87 30.82 -6.06
C LEU A 85 6.76 29.89 -4.82
N ARG A 86 7.89 29.51 -4.21
CA ARG A 86 7.90 28.75 -2.96
C ARG A 86 7.26 29.51 -1.80
N SER A 87 7.52 30.81 -1.73
CA SER A 87 6.91 31.70 -0.73
C SER A 87 5.39 31.73 -0.88
N TYR A 88 4.87 31.84 -2.11
CA TYR A 88 3.43 31.80 -2.37
C TYR A 88 2.82 30.42 -2.05
N MET A 89 3.51 29.34 -2.36
CA MET A 89 3.07 27.99 -1.97
C MET A 89 2.97 27.86 -0.44
N ARG A 90 4.00 28.31 0.32
CA ARG A 90 3.97 28.28 1.79
C ARG A 90 2.83 29.11 2.36
N TRP A 91 2.66 30.31 1.81
CA TRP A 91 1.58 31.20 2.24
C TRP A 91 0.20 30.60 2.03
N ASN A 92 -0.08 30.10 0.83
CA ASN A 92 -1.40 29.54 0.50
C ASN A 92 -1.67 28.23 1.28
N ALA A 93 -0.65 27.42 1.50
CA ALA A 93 -0.77 26.23 2.32
C ALA A 93 -1.09 26.57 3.78
N MET A 94 -0.43 27.58 4.34
CA MET A 94 -0.73 28.10 5.69
C MET A 94 -2.12 28.73 5.74
N ALA A 95 -2.45 29.59 4.79
CA ALA A 95 -3.74 30.28 4.73
C ALA A 95 -4.92 29.29 4.70
N MET A 96 -4.79 28.20 3.91
CA MET A 96 -5.78 27.11 3.81
C MET A 96 -6.03 26.47 5.18
N VAL A 97 -4.97 26.08 5.89
CA VAL A 97 -5.06 25.44 7.21
C VAL A 97 -5.64 26.43 8.24
N VAL A 98 -5.16 27.69 8.26
CA VAL A 98 -5.64 28.70 9.22
C VAL A 98 -7.11 29.02 9.00
N LYS A 99 -7.53 29.22 7.74
CA LYS A 99 -8.94 29.48 7.42
C LYS A 99 -9.86 28.33 7.81
N ALA A 100 -9.47 27.10 7.51
CA ALA A 100 -10.22 25.91 7.88
C ALA A 100 -10.43 25.75 9.41
N ASN A 101 -9.53 26.31 10.23
CA ASN A 101 -9.61 26.23 11.68
C ASN A 101 -10.08 27.53 12.37
N ARG A 102 -10.16 28.65 11.63
CA ARG A 102 -10.78 29.90 12.12
C ARG A 102 -12.27 29.93 11.88
N HIS A 103 -12.74 29.29 10.80
CA HIS A 103 -14.16 29.15 10.48
C HIS A 103 -14.73 28.04 11.34
N ASN A 104 -15.38 28.42 12.42
CA ASN A 104 -15.91 27.50 13.42
C ASN A 104 -17.40 27.26 13.11
N PRO A 105 -17.81 26.06 12.65
CA PRO A 105 -19.20 25.73 12.55
C PRO A 105 -19.85 25.65 13.96
N GLU A 106 -21.19 25.66 14.03
CA GLU A 106 -21.96 25.67 15.27
C GLU A 106 -21.61 24.54 16.25
N ASP A 107 -21.09 23.42 15.77
CA ASP A 107 -20.63 22.26 16.54
C ASP A 107 -19.18 22.35 17.07
N GLY A 108 -18.45 23.45 16.78
CA GLY A 108 -17.22 23.83 17.48
C GLY A 108 -15.97 23.00 17.23
N GLY A 109 -15.95 22.11 16.21
CA GLY A 109 -14.82 21.27 15.87
C GLY A 109 -13.73 21.95 15.02
N ASP A 110 -12.47 21.61 15.26
CA ASP A 110 -11.35 22.00 14.39
C ASP A 110 -11.22 21.03 13.20
N LEU A 111 -11.12 21.53 11.96
CA LEU A 111 -10.90 20.68 10.78
C LEU A 111 -9.46 20.15 10.67
N GLY A 112 -8.52 20.75 11.38
CA GLY A 112 -7.13 20.30 11.40
C GLY A 112 -6.34 20.74 10.17
N GLY A 113 -5.33 19.95 9.81
CA GLY A 113 -4.38 20.22 8.72
C GLY A 113 -2.96 20.43 9.25
N HIS A 114 -1.97 20.31 8.37
CA HIS A 114 -0.56 20.35 8.72
C HIS A 114 0.20 21.33 7.83
N SER A 115 0.59 22.47 8.37
CA SER A 115 1.42 23.47 7.67
C SER A 115 2.93 23.23 7.90
N GLY A 116 3.31 22.74 9.08
CA GLY A 116 4.70 22.57 9.47
C GLY A 116 5.49 21.51 8.67
N SER A 117 4.82 20.45 8.19
CA SER A 117 5.45 19.42 7.35
C SER A 117 5.80 19.95 5.96
N PHE A 118 4.86 20.62 5.30
CA PHE A 118 5.13 21.23 3.99
C PHE A 118 6.18 22.35 4.08
N ALA A 119 6.18 23.11 5.15
CA ALA A 119 7.18 24.17 5.37
C ALA A 119 8.62 23.65 5.27
N SER A 120 8.88 22.42 5.75
CA SER A 120 10.19 21.78 5.63
C SER A 120 10.52 21.27 4.22
N LEU A 121 9.51 20.87 3.44
CA LEU A 121 9.66 20.22 2.13
C LEU A 121 9.56 21.18 0.93
N ALA A 122 9.21 22.45 1.12
CA ALA A 122 8.89 23.36 0.03
C ALA A 122 10.00 23.53 -1.01
N HIS A 123 11.29 23.48 -0.63
CA HIS A 123 12.40 23.54 -1.58
C HIS A 123 12.50 22.28 -2.44
N MET A 124 12.32 21.10 -1.83
CA MET A 124 12.31 19.82 -2.52
C MET A 124 11.18 19.73 -3.54
N PHE A 125 9.98 20.16 -3.16
CA PHE A 125 8.83 20.23 -4.06
C PHE A 125 9.03 21.27 -5.17
N GLY A 126 9.60 22.44 -4.83
CA GLY A 126 9.93 23.46 -5.83
C GLY A 126 10.89 22.94 -6.90
N ALA A 127 11.98 22.25 -6.49
CA ALA A 127 12.91 21.62 -7.41
C ALA A 127 12.24 20.55 -8.28
N GLY A 128 11.44 19.67 -7.66
CA GLY A 128 10.71 18.62 -8.37
C GLY A 128 9.76 19.18 -9.43
N PHE A 129 8.88 20.10 -9.06
CA PHE A 129 7.92 20.72 -9.98
C PHE A 129 8.58 21.50 -11.12
N ASN A 130 9.69 22.16 -10.87
CA ASN A 130 10.29 23.06 -11.85
C ASN A 130 11.34 22.38 -12.73
N HIS A 131 11.95 21.24 -12.31
CA HIS A 131 13.12 20.69 -13.01
C HIS A 131 13.08 19.19 -13.27
N PHE A 132 12.36 18.39 -12.47
CA PHE A 132 12.57 16.92 -12.49
C PHE A 132 11.33 16.10 -12.77
N TRP A 133 10.14 16.51 -12.30
CA TRP A 133 8.95 15.66 -12.40
C TRP A 133 8.26 15.84 -13.74
N HIS A 134 8.31 14.80 -14.55
CA HIS A 134 7.68 14.77 -15.86
C HIS A 134 6.24 14.31 -15.76
N ALA A 135 5.34 15.07 -16.37
CA ALA A 135 3.99 14.61 -16.65
C ALA A 135 3.99 13.73 -17.91
N GLU A 136 2.89 13.02 -18.13
CA GLU A 136 2.72 12.24 -19.34
C GLU A 136 2.68 13.15 -20.59
N SER A 137 3.43 12.77 -21.62
CA SER A 137 3.52 13.47 -22.89
C SER A 137 3.82 12.47 -24.00
N GLU A 138 3.87 12.92 -25.25
CA GLU A 138 4.23 12.07 -26.39
C GLU A 138 5.58 11.34 -26.22
N ASN A 139 6.52 11.95 -25.49
CA ASN A 139 7.89 11.44 -25.34
C ASN A 139 8.19 10.86 -23.96
N HIS A 140 7.28 10.96 -23.01
CA HIS A 140 7.49 10.53 -21.62
C HIS A 140 6.20 10.00 -20.98
N GLY A 141 6.20 8.80 -20.44
CA GLY A 141 5.02 8.17 -19.85
C GLY A 141 4.58 8.74 -18.49
N GLY A 142 5.21 9.84 -18.03
CA GLY A 142 4.95 10.48 -16.74
C GLY A 142 5.60 9.76 -15.54
N ASP A 143 6.06 10.54 -14.57
CA ASP A 143 6.62 10.03 -13.33
C ASP A 143 5.51 9.66 -12.32
N CYS A 144 5.83 8.77 -11.40
CA CYS A 144 4.97 8.40 -10.29
C CYS A 144 5.43 9.12 -9.02
N LEU A 145 4.49 9.82 -8.35
CA LEU A 145 4.78 10.63 -7.17
C LEU A 145 4.03 10.08 -5.95
N TYR A 146 4.74 9.41 -5.04
CA TYR A 146 4.25 9.02 -3.73
C TYR A 146 4.50 10.17 -2.77
N ILE A 147 3.51 11.02 -2.61
CA ILE A 147 3.60 12.27 -1.84
C ILE A 147 3.19 11.99 -0.40
N GLN A 148 4.05 12.30 0.57
CA GLN A 148 3.72 12.18 2.00
C GLN A 148 2.38 12.88 2.32
N GLY A 149 1.47 12.17 2.97
CA GLY A 149 0.10 12.66 3.18
C GLY A 149 -0.01 14.04 3.84
N HIS A 150 0.84 14.30 4.83
CA HIS A 150 0.84 15.55 5.59
C HIS A 150 1.25 16.81 4.80
N VAL A 151 1.74 16.66 3.57
CA VAL A 151 2.15 17.82 2.73
C VAL A 151 1.12 18.19 1.67
N SER A 152 -0.04 17.53 1.67
CA SER A 152 -1.14 17.83 0.72
C SER A 152 -1.49 19.34 0.61
N PRO A 153 -1.51 20.17 1.70
CA PRO A 153 -1.77 21.60 1.57
C PRO A 153 -0.80 22.33 0.62
N GLY A 154 0.48 21.93 0.61
CA GLY A 154 1.46 22.53 -0.29
C GLY A 154 1.26 22.15 -1.76
N VAL A 155 0.81 20.91 -2.01
CA VAL A 155 0.46 20.46 -3.37
C VAL A 155 -0.79 21.16 -3.88
N TYR A 156 -1.80 21.34 -3.03
CA TYR A 156 -3.00 22.13 -3.35
C TYR A 156 -2.64 23.59 -3.61
N ALA A 157 -1.76 24.18 -2.79
CA ALA A 157 -1.28 25.56 -3.01
C ALA A 157 -0.57 25.68 -4.38
N ARG A 158 0.24 24.70 -4.77
CA ARG A 158 0.86 24.67 -6.11
C ARG A 158 -0.18 24.56 -7.21
N ALA A 159 -1.13 23.65 -7.09
CA ALA A 159 -2.19 23.45 -8.08
C ALA A 159 -3.11 24.71 -8.22
N TYR A 160 -3.30 25.45 -7.13
CA TYR A 160 -4.00 26.74 -7.15
C TYR A 160 -3.22 27.79 -7.96
N LEU A 161 -1.92 27.92 -7.75
CA LEU A 161 -1.08 28.79 -8.58
C LEU A 161 -1.13 28.38 -10.05
N GLU A 162 -1.14 27.10 -10.34
CA GLU A 162 -1.26 26.53 -11.69
C GLU A 162 -2.64 26.76 -12.33
N GLY A 163 -3.64 27.26 -11.59
CA GLY A 163 -5.00 27.44 -12.08
C GLY A 163 -5.83 26.15 -12.17
N ARG A 164 -5.39 25.07 -11.58
CA ARG A 164 -6.05 23.76 -11.54
C ARG A 164 -7.05 23.62 -10.40
N LEU A 165 -6.88 24.38 -9.35
CA LEU A 165 -7.80 24.49 -8.22
C LEU A 165 -8.28 25.92 -8.07
N THR A 166 -9.50 26.08 -7.59
CA THR A 166 -10.13 27.37 -7.34
C THR A 166 -9.95 27.82 -5.89
N GLU A 167 -10.14 29.11 -5.63
CA GLU A 167 -10.16 29.63 -4.26
C GLU A 167 -11.28 29.02 -3.43
N GLU A 168 -12.47 28.76 -4.03
CA GLU A 168 -13.58 28.07 -3.37
C GLU A 168 -13.18 26.70 -2.88
N GLN A 169 -12.45 25.92 -3.68
CA GLN A 169 -11.95 24.60 -3.28
C GLN A 169 -10.95 24.70 -2.12
N LEU A 170 -10.07 25.70 -2.13
CA LEU A 170 -9.13 25.92 -1.03
C LEU A 170 -9.83 26.33 0.28
N LEU A 171 -10.87 27.18 0.18
CA LEU A 171 -11.70 27.57 1.33
C LEU A 171 -12.40 26.37 1.96
N ASN A 172 -12.78 25.39 1.15
CA ASN A 172 -13.43 24.15 1.58
C ASN A 172 -12.45 23.00 1.81
N PHE A 173 -11.22 23.30 2.21
CA PHE A 173 -10.24 22.25 2.58
C PHE A 173 -10.77 21.37 3.71
N ARG A 174 -10.73 20.04 3.50
CA ARG A 174 -11.31 19.02 4.40
C ARG A 174 -12.84 19.08 4.55
N GLN A 175 -13.53 19.66 3.56
CA GLN A 175 -14.99 19.74 3.51
C GLN A 175 -15.46 19.11 2.19
N GLU A 176 -15.41 17.81 2.09
CA GLU A 176 -15.58 17.03 0.84
C GLU A 176 -17.03 16.66 0.55
N VAL A 177 -17.88 16.57 1.60
CA VAL A 177 -19.21 15.94 1.54
C VAL A 177 -20.12 16.56 0.48
N ASP A 178 -20.05 17.88 0.33
CA ASP A 178 -20.85 18.61 -0.66
C ASP A 178 -20.21 18.70 -2.07
N GLY A 179 -19.08 18.00 -2.27
CA GLY A 179 -18.37 17.93 -3.55
C GLY A 179 -17.62 19.22 -3.96
N LYS A 180 -17.51 20.20 -3.07
CA LYS A 180 -16.85 21.49 -3.32
C LYS A 180 -15.47 21.61 -2.72
N GLY A 181 -15.12 20.71 -1.82
CA GLY A 181 -13.92 20.75 -1.01
C GLY A 181 -12.79 19.87 -1.52
N LEU A 182 -11.67 19.97 -0.82
CA LEU A 182 -10.47 19.18 -1.07
C LEU A 182 -10.31 18.08 -0.01
N SER A 183 -9.83 16.93 -0.43
CA SER A 183 -9.55 15.82 0.48
C SER A 183 -8.50 16.20 1.52
N SER A 184 -8.60 15.61 2.70
CA SER A 184 -7.68 15.87 3.82
C SER A 184 -6.25 15.46 3.46
N TYR A 185 -6.13 14.36 2.69
CA TYR A 185 -4.88 13.71 2.31
C TYR A 185 -4.98 13.20 0.87
N PRO A 186 -3.88 12.68 0.28
CA PRO A 186 -3.94 12.02 -1.02
C PRO A 186 -4.88 10.80 -0.99
N HIS A 187 -6.05 10.94 -1.63
CA HIS A 187 -7.05 9.90 -1.80
C HIS A 187 -7.52 9.83 -3.25
N PRO A 188 -7.03 8.87 -4.06
CA PRO A 188 -7.48 8.67 -5.43
C PRO A 188 -8.98 8.44 -5.56
N LYS A 189 -9.62 7.83 -4.55
CA LYS A 189 -11.08 7.65 -4.51
C LYS A 189 -11.84 8.98 -4.46
N LEU A 190 -11.34 9.95 -3.71
CA LEU A 190 -12.00 11.23 -3.45
C LEU A 190 -11.65 12.31 -4.49
N MET A 191 -10.43 12.25 -5.03
CA MET A 191 -9.96 13.14 -6.11
C MET A 191 -9.34 12.30 -7.24
N PRO A 192 -10.16 11.58 -8.04
CA PRO A 192 -9.72 10.51 -8.91
C PRO A 192 -8.89 10.94 -10.12
N GLU A 193 -8.95 12.21 -10.51
CA GLU A 193 -8.15 12.79 -11.60
C GLU A 193 -6.90 13.53 -11.10
N PHE A 194 -6.75 13.66 -9.78
CA PHE A 194 -5.69 14.43 -9.15
C PHE A 194 -4.65 13.54 -8.45
N TRP A 195 -5.04 12.82 -7.40
CA TRP A 195 -4.12 12.04 -6.59
C TRP A 195 -3.77 10.68 -7.21
N GLN A 196 -2.47 10.39 -7.31
CA GLN A 196 -2.00 9.11 -7.87
C GLN A 196 -2.07 7.97 -6.84
N PHE A 197 -1.62 8.21 -5.61
CA PHE A 197 -1.44 7.18 -4.58
C PHE A 197 -1.90 7.67 -3.21
N PRO A 198 -2.57 6.82 -2.39
CA PRO A 198 -2.84 7.10 -0.99
C PRO A 198 -1.58 6.79 -0.17
N THR A 199 -1.15 7.74 0.64
CA THR A 199 0.13 7.66 1.35
C THR A 199 0.02 8.04 2.82
N VAL A 200 -1.20 8.26 3.34
CA VAL A 200 -1.39 8.71 4.71
C VAL A 200 -1.28 7.58 5.73
N SER A 201 -1.59 6.35 5.35
CA SER A 201 -1.18 5.17 6.10
C SER A 201 0.33 5.00 5.92
N MET A 202 1.06 5.49 6.93
CA MET A 202 2.52 5.63 6.85
C MET A 202 3.20 4.27 6.68
N GLY A 203 4.28 4.24 5.91
CA GLY A 203 4.99 3.02 5.53
C GLY A 203 4.48 2.36 4.25
N LEU A 204 3.18 2.46 3.92
CA LEU A 204 2.65 1.87 2.68
C LEU A 204 3.18 2.58 1.42
N GLY A 205 3.38 3.90 1.46
CA GLY A 205 3.95 4.66 0.35
C GLY A 205 5.30 4.12 -0.11
N PRO A 206 6.31 4.07 0.77
CA PRO A 206 7.61 3.46 0.48
C PRO A 206 7.52 2.04 -0.05
N LEU A 207 6.74 1.17 0.60
CA LEU A 207 6.55 -0.22 0.19
C LEU A 207 5.96 -0.33 -1.23
N MET A 208 4.80 0.29 -1.47
CA MET A 208 4.13 0.24 -2.78
C MET A 208 5.00 0.82 -3.90
N ALA A 209 5.79 1.86 -3.60
CA ALA A 209 6.64 2.51 -4.60
C ALA A 209 7.77 1.61 -5.10
N ILE A 210 8.35 0.78 -4.25
CA ILE A 210 9.37 -0.21 -4.66
C ILE A 210 8.76 -1.16 -5.71
N TYR A 211 7.59 -1.70 -5.45
CA TYR A 211 6.91 -2.61 -6.37
C TYR A 211 6.34 -1.90 -7.61
N GLN A 212 5.97 -0.62 -7.49
CA GLN A 212 5.60 0.20 -8.65
C GLN A 212 6.81 0.42 -9.58
N ALA A 213 7.98 0.72 -9.03
CA ALA A 213 9.22 0.88 -9.81
C ALA A 213 9.61 -0.42 -10.51
N ARG A 214 9.51 -1.55 -9.80
CA ARG A 214 9.70 -2.90 -10.36
C ARG A 214 8.71 -3.19 -11.48
N PHE A 215 7.44 -2.86 -11.29
CA PHE A 215 6.40 -3.10 -12.28
C PHE A 215 6.57 -2.26 -13.55
N LEU A 216 7.09 -1.04 -13.45
CA LEU A 216 7.47 -0.26 -14.64
C LEU A 216 8.55 -0.98 -15.45
N LYS A 217 9.58 -1.54 -14.81
CA LYS A 217 10.62 -2.35 -15.49
C LYS A 217 10.03 -3.63 -16.09
N TYR A 218 9.11 -4.29 -15.41
CA TYR A 218 8.37 -5.44 -15.92
C TYR A 218 7.58 -5.12 -17.20
N LEU A 219 6.85 -4.00 -17.24
CA LEU A 219 6.11 -3.56 -18.43
C LEU A 219 7.07 -3.29 -19.62
N HIS A 220 8.22 -2.69 -19.35
CA HIS A 220 9.24 -2.43 -20.36
C HIS A 220 9.84 -3.73 -20.89
N ALA A 221 10.29 -4.62 -20.00
CA ALA A 221 10.91 -5.89 -20.35
C ALA A 221 9.96 -6.80 -21.18
N ARG A 222 8.66 -6.69 -20.96
CA ARG A 222 7.64 -7.40 -21.74
C ARG A 222 7.17 -6.69 -23.00
N GLY A 223 7.70 -5.51 -23.28
CA GLY A 223 7.30 -4.72 -24.46
C GLY A 223 5.86 -4.17 -24.41
N ILE A 224 5.24 -4.11 -23.21
CA ILE A 224 3.85 -3.64 -23.05
C ILE A 224 3.79 -2.12 -23.05
N ALA A 225 4.77 -1.46 -22.40
CA ALA A 225 4.90 -0.01 -22.40
C ALA A 225 6.38 0.40 -22.34
N ASN A 226 6.71 1.51 -22.99
CA ASN A 226 8.03 2.12 -22.82
C ASN A 226 8.03 2.92 -21.51
N THR A 227 8.75 2.42 -20.52
CA THR A 227 8.85 3.03 -19.19
C THR A 227 10.30 3.36 -18.79
N GLU A 228 11.24 3.28 -19.73
CA GLU A 228 12.68 3.35 -19.47
C GLU A 228 13.10 4.65 -18.75
N ASN A 229 12.54 5.79 -19.15
CA ASN A 229 12.92 7.09 -18.59
C ASN A 229 12.06 7.55 -17.41
N ARG A 230 11.06 6.75 -17.01
CA ARG A 230 10.14 7.11 -15.93
C ARG A 230 10.78 6.88 -14.57
N LYS A 231 10.52 7.79 -13.65
CA LYS A 231 10.97 7.69 -12.25
C LYS A 231 9.79 7.51 -11.31
N VAL A 232 10.05 6.81 -10.21
CA VAL A 232 9.15 6.72 -9.06
C VAL A 232 9.79 7.47 -7.91
N TRP A 233 9.16 8.55 -7.50
CA TRP A 233 9.60 9.42 -6.41
C TRP A 233 8.78 9.15 -5.17
N VAL A 234 9.45 9.01 -4.03
CA VAL A 234 8.81 8.73 -2.74
C VAL A 234 9.21 9.78 -1.73
N PHE A 235 8.25 10.48 -1.20
CA PHE A 235 8.45 11.47 -0.14
C PHE A 235 7.96 10.89 1.18
N CYS A 236 8.86 10.72 2.11
CA CYS A 236 8.56 10.21 3.45
C CYS A 236 9.29 11.01 4.52
N GLY A 237 8.76 11.00 5.74
CA GLY A 237 9.41 11.58 6.89
C GLY A 237 10.42 10.62 7.52
N ASP A 238 11.42 11.16 8.23
CA ASP A 238 12.36 10.37 9.03
C ASP A 238 11.65 9.57 10.13
N GLY A 239 10.56 10.10 10.70
CA GLY A 239 9.73 9.37 11.65
C GLY A 239 8.89 8.25 11.01
N GLU A 240 8.59 8.33 9.72
CA GLU A 240 7.90 7.28 8.97
C GLU A 240 8.78 6.04 8.76
N MET A 241 10.09 6.18 8.88
CA MET A 241 11.03 5.06 8.82
C MET A 241 10.95 4.13 10.05
N ASP A 242 10.19 4.49 11.08
CA ASP A 242 9.85 3.59 12.20
C ASP A 242 8.84 2.51 11.78
N GLU A 243 8.05 2.72 10.72
CA GLU A 243 7.15 1.70 10.17
C GLU A 243 7.94 0.58 9.50
N VAL A 244 7.60 -0.65 9.82
CA VAL A 244 8.27 -1.84 9.29
C VAL A 244 8.17 -1.89 7.76
N GLU A 245 7.04 -1.50 7.22
CA GLU A 245 6.74 -1.45 5.79
C GLU A 245 7.68 -0.49 5.05
N SER A 246 8.13 0.59 5.68
CA SER A 246 9.03 1.58 5.04
C SER A 246 10.38 0.98 4.64
N LEU A 247 10.88 0.02 5.41
CA LEU A 247 12.20 -0.60 5.23
C LEU A 247 12.11 -2.06 4.75
N GLY A 248 10.91 -2.65 4.78
CA GLY A 248 10.73 -4.09 4.60
C GLY A 248 11.17 -4.65 3.25
N ALA A 249 11.20 -3.84 2.20
CA ALA A 249 11.51 -4.29 0.84
C ALA A 249 12.73 -3.58 0.21
N ILE A 250 13.51 -2.81 0.96
CA ILE A 250 14.65 -2.05 0.40
C ILE A 250 15.72 -2.97 -0.22
N GLY A 251 15.93 -4.17 0.31
CA GLY A 251 16.84 -5.17 -0.25
C GLY A 251 16.39 -5.70 -1.63
N LEU A 252 15.09 -5.75 -1.91
CA LEU A 252 14.58 -6.13 -3.22
C LEU A 252 14.92 -5.04 -4.27
N ALA A 253 14.79 -3.78 -3.91
CA ALA A 253 15.03 -2.67 -4.82
C ALA A 253 16.46 -2.69 -5.40
N SER A 254 17.46 -2.96 -4.56
CA SER A 254 18.85 -3.07 -5.01
C SER A 254 19.11 -4.36 -5.79
N ARG A 255 18.58 -5.51 -5.33
CA ARG A 255 18.72 -6.80 -6.01
C ARG A 255 18.19 -6.76 -7.45
N GLU A 256 17.12 -6.00 -7.70
CA GLU A 256 16.54 -5.83 -9.04
C GLU A 256 17.02 -4.57 -9.77
N ASN A 257 18.04 -3.88 -9.23
CA ASN A 257 18.67 -2.69 -9.86
C ASN A 257 17.63 -1.61 -10.23
N LEU A 258 16.74 -1.25 -9.28
CA LEU A 258 15.66 -0.29 -9.54
C LEU A 258 16.19 1.16 -9.57
N ASP A 259 16.99 1.49 -10.58
CA ASP A 259 17.54 2.85 -10.79
C ASP A 259 16.50 3.89 -11.23
N ASN A 260 15.27 3.46 -11.36
CA ASN A 260 14.12 4.31 -11.57
C ASN A 260 13.40 4.69 -10.25
N LEU A 261 13.92 4.27 -9.08
CA LEU A 261 13.36 4.53 -7.77
C LEU A 261 14.20 5.53 -6.99
N ILE A 262 13.56 6.59 -6.49
CA ILE A 262 14.21 7.64 -5.71
C ILE A 262 13.39 7.90 -4.44
N PHE A 263 13.97 7.61 -3.29
CA PHE A 263 13.43 7.99 -1.98
C PHE A 263 13.96 9.35 -1.57
N VAL A 264 13.09 10.22 -1.10
CA VAL A 264 13.39 11.53 -0.52
C VAL A 264 12.94 11.52 0.93
N VAL A 265 13.87 11.26 1.85
CA VAL A 265 13.59 11.23 3.27
C VAL A 265 13.81 12.63 3.85
N ASN A 266 12.74 13.23 4.32
CA ASN A 266 12.74 14.53 4.98
C ASN A 266 13.21 14.38 6.44
N CYS A 267 14.50 14.51 6.68
CA CYS A 267 15.11 14.40 7.99
C CYS A 267 14.96 15.73 8.76
N ASN A 268 13.73 16.02 9.19
CA ASN A 268 13.45 17.18 10.04
C ASN A 268 13.72 16.91 11.51
N LEU A 269 14.09 15.67 11.87
CA LEU A 269 14.52 15.17 13.17
C LEU A 269 13.38 15.06 14.20
N GLN A 270 12.12 15.26 13.81
CA GLN A 270 10.99 15.34 14.74
C GLN A 270 9.83 14.43 14.34
N ARG A 271 9.30 13.68 15.31
CA ARG A 271 7.99 13.02 15.29
C ARG A 271 6.88 14.00 15.68
N LEU A 272 5.78 13.49 16.21
CA LEU A 272 4.66 14.28 16.72
C LEU A 272 4.98 14.89 18.07
N ASP A 273 5.55 14.11 18.97
CA ASP A 273 5.74 14.47 20.39
C ASP A 273 7.17 14.93 20.72
N GLY A 274 8.13 14.66 19.84
CA GLY A 274 9.53 14.96 20.11
C GLY A 274 10.47 14.56 18.98
N PRO A 275 11.78 14.41 19.28
CA PRO A 275 12.76 14.00 18.27
C PRO A 275 12.58 12.53 17.84
N VAL A 276 12.95 12.21 16.59
CA VAL A 276 12.97 10.83 16.09
C VAL A 276 14.03 10.02 16.83
N ARG A 277 15.25 10.53 16.92
CA ARG A 277 16.39 9.90 17.61
C ARG A 277 17.12 10.92 18.47
N GLY A 278 16.48 11.42 19.54
CA GLY A 278 17.03 12.49 20.37
C GLY A 278 18.44 12.23 20.90
N ASN A 279 18.72 11.01 21.34
CA ASN A 279 20.03 10.53 21.82
C ASN A 279 20.87 9.84 20.73
N GLY A 280 20.52 10.00 19.46
CA GLY A 280 21.19 9.39 18.32
C GLY A 280 21.23 10.33 17.11
N LYS A 281 21.37 9.72 15.93
CA LYS A 281 21.40 10.41 14.64
C LYS A 281 20.66 9.59 13.59
N ILE A 282 19.41 9.97 13.31
CA ILE A 282 18.56 9.23 12.36
C ILE A 282 19.19 9.16 10.96
N VAL A 283 19.87 10.21 10.51
CA VAL A 283 20.53 10.22 9.20
C VAL A 283 21.60 9.13 9.10
N GLN A 284 22.40 8.94 10.17
CA GLN A 284 23.47 7.93 10.19
C GLN A 284 22.90 6.51 10.31
N GLU A 285 21.80 6.35 11.05
CA GLU A 285 21.07 5.08 11.13
C GLU A 285 20.54 4.67 9.76
N LEU A 286 19.80 5.56 9.09
CA LEU A 286 19.26 5.30 7.74
C LEU A 286 20.36 5.14 6.68
N GLU A 287 21.46 5.92 6.77
CA GLU A 287 22.60 5.71 5.86
C GLU A 287 23.12 4.27 5.94
N SER A 288 23.28 3.73 7.17
CA SER A 288 23.75 2.36 7.37
C SER A 288 22.78 1.33 6.78
N GLU A 289 21.49 1.50 6.98
CA GLU A 289 20.48 0.56 6.51
C GLU A 289 20.39 0.54 4.98
N PHE A 290 20.33 1.70 4.34
CA PHE A 290 20.25 1.80 2.89
C PHE A 290 21.56 1.38 2.20
N ARG A 291 22.74 1.77 2.71
CA ARG A 291 24.02 1.30 2.17
C ARG A 291 24.18 -0.20 2.32
N GLY A 292 23.83 -0.74 3.51
CA GLY A 292 23.87 -2.17 3.77
C GLY A 292 22.94 -2.98 2.86
N SER A 293 21.89 -2.34 2.36
CA SER A 293 20.94 -2.91 1.39
C SER A 293 21.32 -2.62 -0.09
N GLY A 294 22.48 -2.02 -0.38
CA GLY A 294 22.97 -1.80 -1.74
C GLY A 294 22.40 -0.57 -2.46
N TRP A 295 21.90 0.42 -1.73
CA TRP A 295 21.40 1.68 -2.29
C TRP A 295 22.51 2.71 -2.47
N ASN A 296 22.36 3.56 -3.48
CA ASN A 296 23.08 4.83 -3.57
C ASN A 296 22.49 5.80 -2.54
N VAL A 297 23.31 6.27 -1.59
CA VAL A 297 22.88 7.17 -0.50
C VAL A 297 23.49 8.55 -0.69
N ILE A 298 22.65 9.57 -0.83
CA ILE A 298 23.06 10.97 -0.95
C ILE A 298 22.57 11.71 0.30
N LYS A 299 23.51 12.17 1.13
CA LYS A 299 23.22 13.03 2.28
C LYS A 299 23.28 14.49 1.88
N LEU A 300 22.25 15.24 2.24
CA LEU A 300 22.18 16.69 2.08
C LEU A 300 21.85 17.33 3.43
N LEU A 301 22.88 17.71 4.17
CA LEU A 301 22.78 18.12 5.57
C LEU A 301 22.97 19.64 5.78
N TRP A 302 23.84 20.24 4.99
CA TRP A 302 24.32 21.60 5.18
C TRP A 302 24.14 22.45 3.94
N GLY A 303 23.67 23.68 4.10
CA GLY A 303 23.52 24.66 3.02
C GLY A 303 24.85 25.27 2.57
N SER A 304 24.85 26.03 1.50
CA SER A 304 26.04 26.63 0.86
C SER A 304 26.82 27.58 1.79
N GLU A 305 26.17 28.16 2.80
CA GLU A 305 26.82 29.00 3.79
C GLU A 305 27.87 28.23 4.64
N TRP A 306 27.67 26.92 4.79
CA TRP A 306 28.60 26.05 5.51
C TRP A 306 29.85 25.68 4.73
N ASP A 307 29.82 25.78 3.39
CA ASP A 307 30.92 25.36 2.53
C ASP A 307 32.20 26.13 2.85
N LYS A 308 32.08 27.43 3.13
CA LYS A 308 33.19 28.28 3.52
C LYS A 308 33.81 27.91 4.88
N LEU A 309 32.96 27.48 5.82
CA LEU A 309 33.41 27.03 7.14
C LEU A 309 34.09 25.66 7.03
N LEU A 310 33.51 24.74 6.28
CA LEU A 310 34.05 23.39 6.03
C LEU A 310 35.40 23.47 5.25
N ALA A 311 35.53 24.39 4.29
CA ALA A 311 36.78 24.59 3.55
C ALA A 311 37.93 25.13 4.46
N ARG A 312 37.61 25.85 5.56
CA ARG A 312 38.55 26.33 6.55
C ARG A 312 38.91 25.31 7.64
N ASP A 313 38.16 24.23 7.74
CA ASP A 313 38.30 23.16 8.73
C ASP A 313 39.44 22.19 8.37
N LYS A 314 40.67 22.68 8.41
CA LYS A 314 41.88 21.92 8.01
C LYS A 314 42.21 20.75 8.93
N ASP A 315 41.92 20.87 10.18
CA ASP A 315 42.20 19.90 11.24
C ASP A 315 40.94 19.09 11.69
N GLY A 316 39.82 19.22 10.98
CA GLY A 316 38.61 18.43 11.17
C GLY A 316 37.83 18.74 12.46
N ALA A 317 38.11 19.84 13.15
CA ALA A 317 37.42 20.17 14.38
C ALA A 317 35.92 20.42 14.19
N LEU A 318 35.54 21.11 13.11
CA LEU A 318 34.14 21.36 12.77
C LEU A 318 33.43 20.05 12.37
N ARG A 319 34.06 19.25 11.51
CA ARG A 319 33.51 17.92 11.12
C ARG A 319 33.32 17.02 12.34
N LYS A 320 34.24 17.09 13.31
CA LYS A 320 34.14 16.33 14.55
C LYS A 320 32.93 16.76 15.39
N ILE A 321 32.73 18.04 15.65
CA ILE A 321 31.54 18.48 16.42
C ILE A 321 30.23 18.23 15.67
N MET A 322 30.22 18.30 14.33
CA MET A 322 29.08 17.91 13.52
C MET A 322 28.74 16.43 13.71
N MET A 323 29.75 15.58 13.77
CA MET A 323 29.59 14.14 13.98
C MET A 323 29.17 13.79 15.39
N ASP A 324 29.70 14.47 16.40
CA ASP A 324 29.44 14.21 17.83
C ASP A 324 28.10 14.80 18.30
N THR A 325 27.51 15.76 17.56
CA THR A 325 26.27 16.43 17.98
C THR A 325 25.04 15.52 17.73
N LEU A 326 24.24 15.34 18.77
CA LEU A 326 23.01 14.55 18.73
C LEU A 326 21.87 15.29 18.03
N ASP A 327 20.88 14.53 17.53
CA ASP A 327 19.72 15.11 16.86
C ASP A 327 18.87 15.99 17.78
N GLY A 328 18.78 15.64 19.08
CA GLY A 328 18.12 16.48 20.07
C GLY A 328 18.76 17.85 20.23
N ASP A 329 20.10 17.93 20.18
CA ASP A 329 20.82 19.19 20.18
C ASP A 329 20.61 19.98 18.88
N PHE A 330 20.65 19.30 17.72
CA PHE A 330 20.36 19.96 16.44
C PHE A 330 18.96 20.54 16.38
N GLN A 331 17.97 19.91 17.01
CA GLN A 331 16.64 20.49 17.18
C GLN A 331 16.68 21.72 18.08
N ALA A 332 17.32 21.62 19.24
CA ALA A 332 17.45 22.71 20.19
C ALA A 332 18.11 23.96 19.58
N PHE A 333 19.08 23.80 18.68
CA PHE A 333 19.75 24.92 18.00
C PHE A 333 18.81 25.73 17.12
N LYS A 334 17.75 25.14 16.57
CA LYS A 334 16.76 25.88 15.79
C LYS A 334 15.58 26.38 16.64
N ALA A 335 15.34 25.78 17.78
CA ALA A 335 14.34 26.23 18.75
C ALA A 335 14.81 27.41 19.62
N ASN A 336 16.12 27.72 19.63
CA ASN A 336 16.76 28.82 20.37
C ASN A 336 17.41 29.82 19.41
N ASP A 337 18.16 30.80 19.95
CA ASP A 337 18.80 31.86 19.19
C ASP A 337 20.26 31.55 18.79
N GLY A 338 20.89 32.46 18.07
CA GLY A 338 22.26 32.30 17.61
C GLY A 338 23.29 32.34 18.72
N ALA A 339 23.04 33.06 19.80
CA ALA A 339 23.91 33.07 21.00
C ALA A 339 23.96 31.67 21.62
N TYR A 340 22.81 30.96 21.66
CA TYR A 340 22.75 29.58 22.10
C TYR A 340 23.57 28.66 21.20
N VAL A 341 23.44 28.80 19.87
CA VAL A 341 24.21 28.00 18.89
C VAL A 341 25.71 28.27 19.01
N ARG A 342 26.12 29.54 19.10
CA ARG A 342 27.50 29.92 19.31
C ARG A 342 28.10 29.22 20.53
N LYS A 343 27.38 29.26 21.66
CA LYS A 343 27.84 28.68 22.92
C LYS A 343 27.85 27.16 22.91
N HIS A 344 26.75 26.53 22.46
CA HIS A 344 26.50 25.10 22.67
C HIS A 344 26.89 24.21 21.47
N PHE A 345 27.15 24.79 20.31
CA PHE A 345 27.67 24.09 19.15
C PHE A 345 29.14 24.51 18.88
N PHE A 346 29.37 25.73 18.40
CA PHE A 346 30.72 26.19 18.06
C PHE A 346 31.63 26.30 19.29
N GLY A 347 31.10 26.63 20.47
CA GLY A 347 31.84 26.73 21.72
C GLY A 347 32.31 25.41 22.33
N ARG A 348 31.99 24.27 21.70
CA ARG A 348 32.49 22.95 22.14
C ARG A 348 33.98 22.74 21.84
N ASP A 349 34.53 23.48 20.87
CA ASP A 349 35.95 23.48 20.54
C ASP A 349 36.40 24.93 20.28
N PRO A 350 37.50 25.39 20.89
CA PRO A 350 37.99 26.74 20.69
C PRO A 350 38.26 27.12 19.23
N ARG A 351 38.69 26.15 18.39
CA ARG A 351 38.95 26.35 16.95
C ARG A 351 37.70 26.66 16.18
N THR A 352 36.61 25.96 16.48
CA THR A 352 35.31 26.21 15.85
C THR A 352 34.67 27.50 16.33
N LEU A 353 34.87 27.90 17.59
CA LEU A 353 34.44 29.19 18.11
C LEU A 353 35.17 30.35 17.40
N GLU A 354 36.47 30.22 17.18
CA GLU A 354 37.26 31.19 16.44
C GLU A 354 36.82 31.32 14.98
N MET A 355 36.43 30.19 14.32
CA MET A 355 35.92 30.21 12.95
C MET A 355 34.73 31.15 12.74
N VAL A 356 33.89 31.34 13.74
CA VAL A 356 32.68 32.16 13.69
C VAL A 356 32.79 33.46 14.51
N SER A 357 34.01 33.83 14.94
CA SER A 357 34.24 35.04 15.76
C SER A 357 33.77 36.32 15.07
N HIS A 358 33.83 36.37 13.74
CA HIS A 358 33.42 37.48 12.88
C HIS A 358 31.94 37.52 12.55
N MET A 359 31.17 36.47 12.85
CA MET A 359 29.76 36.37 12.57
C MET A 359 28.91 36.88 13.74
N SER A 360 27.83 37.59 13.44
CA SER A 360 26.80 37.91 14.42
C SER A 360 26.01 36.65 14.83
N ASP A 361 25.27 36.75 15.93
CA ASP A 361 24.42 35.65 16.40
C ASP A 361 23.28 35.39 15.39
N ASP A 362 22.73 36.43 14.76
CA ASP A 362 21.71 36.28 13.70
C ASP A 362 22.27 35.58 12.46
N GLU A 363 23.49 35.86 12.03
CA GLU A 363 24.17 35.15 10.94
C GLU A 363 24.42 33.69 11.28
N ILE A 364 24.82 33.36 12.51
CA ILE A 364 24.97 31.96 12.95
C ILE A 364 23.65 31.23 12.96
N TRP A 365 22.56 31.86 13.46
CA TRP A 365 21.24 31.25 13.48
C TRP A 365 20.68 31.03 12.06
N SER A 366 21.00 31.92 11.14
CA SER A 366 20.54 31.88 9.74
C SER A 366 21.25 30.84 8.88
N LEU A 367 22.34 30.21 9.34
CA LEU A 367 23.00 29.08 8.67
C LEU A 367 21.97 27.98 8.37
N LYS A 368 21.76 27.67 7.07
CA LYS A 368 20.70 26.77 6.62
C LYS A 368 21.12 25.31 6.71
N ARG A 369 20.13 24.45 6.97
CA ARG A 369 20.24 23.01 6.67
C ARG A 369 20.11 22.80 5.17
N GLY A 370 20.72 21.73 4.63
CA GLY A 370 20.85 21.48 3.21
C GLY A 370 19.52 21.46 2.45
N GLY A 371 18.45 20.93 3.05
CA GLY A 371 17.12 20.90 2.44
C GLY A 371 16.44 22.28 2.29
N HIS A 372 17.05 23.35 2.81
CA HIS A 372 16.58 24.71 2.61
C HIS A 372 17.46 25.52 1.65
N ASP A 373 18.37 24.85 0.96
CA ASP A 373 19.24 25.45 -0.05
C ASP A 373 18.84 24.96 -1.45
N PRO A 374 18.29 25.82 -2.32
CA PRO A 374 17.76 25.40 -3.62
C PRO A 374 18.83 24.86 -4.57
N GLN A 375 20.07 25.41 -4.55
CA GLN A 375 21.16 24.94 -5.37
C GLN A 375 21.57 23.51 -4.99
N LYS A 376 21.71 23.25 -3.70
CA LYS A 376 22.10 21.93 -3.19
C LYS A 376 21.01 20.89 -3.37
N VAL A 377 19.73 21.26 -3.21
CA VAL A 377 18.60 20.36 -3.50
C VAL A 377 18.57 20.01 -4.99
N TYR A 378 18.80 20.98 -5.88
CA TYR A 378 18.92 20.71 -7.31
C TYR A 378 20.04 19.71 -7.62
N ALA A 379 21.26 19.96 -7.09
CA ALA A 379 22.41 19.08 -7.29
C ALA A 379 22.16 17.65 -6.82
N ALA A 380 21.53 17.49 -5.64
CA ALA A 380 21.17 16.17 -5.11
C ALA A 380 20.15 15.43 -6.01
N TYR A 381 19.12 16.12 -6.49
CA TYR A 381 18.15 15.55 -7.43
C TYR A 381 18.76 15.20 -8.78
N HIS A 382 19.63 16.08 -9.29
CA HIS A 382 20.36 15.84 -10.54
C HIS A 382 21.23 14.57 -10.47
N GLN A 383 21.94 14.37 -9.37
CA GLN A 383 22.72 13.15 -9.19
C GLN A 383 21.82 11.91 -9.06
N ALA A 384 20.71 12.01 -8.31
CA ALA A 384 19.78 10.91 -8.12
C ALA A 384 19.17 10.41 -9.44
N VAL A 385 18.69 11.31 -10.32
CA VAL A 385 18.07 10.90 -11.59
C VAL A 385 19.08 10.32 -12.59
N ASN A 386 20.36 10.67 -12.47
CA ASN A 386 21.43 10.18 -13.32
C ASN A 386 22.12 8.90 -12.81
N THR A 387 21.84 8.49 -11.57
CA THR A 387 22.35 7.23 -11.02
C THR A 387 21.76 6.04 -11.79
N LYS A 388 22.62 5.09 -12.14
CA LYS A 388 22.26 3.88 -12.88
C LYS A 388 22.60 2.62 -12.09
N GLY A 389 21.81 1.57 -12.29
CA GLY A 389 22.04 0.26 -11.70
C GLY A 389 21.72 0.13 -10.21
N GLN A 390 21.29 1.21 -9.54
CA GLN A 390 20.97 1.21 -8.11
C GLN A 390 19.79 2.13 -7.83
N PRO A 391 18.90 1.78 -6.88
CA PRO A 391 17.97 2.75 -6.32
C PRO A 391 18.71 3.82 -5.52
N THR A 392 18.14 5.02 -5.43
CA THR A 392 18.76 6.14 -4.72
C THR A 392 17.90 6.59 -3.55
N VAL A 393 18.51 6.83 -2.40
CA VAL A 393 17.89 7.53 -1.28
C VAL A 393 18.60 8.87 -1.02
N LEU A 394 17.80 9.91 -0.90
CA LEU A 394 18.23 11.26 -0.50
C LEU A 394 17.86 11.46 0.97
N LEU A 395 18.86 11.55 1.84
CA LEU A 395 18.68 11.88 3.27
C LEU A 395 18.87 13.39 3.45
N ILE A 396 17.74 14.12 3.47
CA ILE A 396 17.74 15.58 3.39
C ILE A 396 17.39 16.19 4.75
N LYS A 397 18.36 16.85 5.38
CA LYS A 397 18.16 17.52 6.68
C LYS A 397 17.44 18.85 6.52
N THR A 398 16.33 18.98 7.25
CA THR A 398 15.48 20.17 7.24
C THR A 398 15.13 20.64 8.65
N VAL A 399 14.31 21.68 8.75
CA VAL A 399 13.71 22.17 10.00
C VAL A 399 12.20 22.03 9.90
N LYS A 400 11.58 21.31 10.84
CA LYS A 400 10.12 21.22 10.92
C LYS A 400 9.54 22.60 11.23
N GLY A 401 8.54 23.02 10.47
CA GLY A 401 7.97 24.36 10.62
C GLY A 401 8.87 25.50 10.14
N PHE A 402 9.79 25.24 9.18
CA PHE A 402 10.67 26.26 8.62
C PHE A 402 9.89 27.48 8.14
N GLY A 403 10.28 28.65 8.66
CA GLY A 403 9.63 29.93 8.35
C GLY A 403 8.47 30.32 9.25
N MET A 404 8.03 29.46 10.17
CA MET A 404 6.97 29.76 11.13
C MET A 404 7.44 30.58 12.34
N GLY A 405 8.75 30.83 12.45
CA GLY A 405 9.32 31.62 13.52
C GLY A 405 9.16 30.96 14.90
N LYS A 406 9.03 31.79 15.94
CA LYS A 406 9.01 31.35 17.33
C LYS A 406 7.85 30.40 17.69
N VAL A 407 6.76 30.44 16.95
CA VAL A 407 5.58 29.61 17.22
C VAL A 407 5.76 28.17 16.82
N GLY A 408 6.58 27.89 15.78
CA GLY A 408 6.66 26.54 15.22
C GLY A 408 8.05 26.03 14.87
N GLU A 409 9.01 26.89 14.55
CA GLU A 409 10.30 26.48 13.98
C GLU A 409 11.14 25.68 14.98
N GLY A 410 11.29 24.37 14.72
CA GLY A 410 12.01 23.45 15.61
C GLY A 410 11.29 23.06 16.90
N LYS A 411 10.07 23.55 17.14
CA LYS A 411 9.31 23.28 18.38
C LYS A 411 8.59 21.92 18.33
N ASN A 412 8.44 21.26 19.49
CA ASN A 412 7.74 19.98 19.58
C ASN A 412 6.24 20.10 19.28
N ASN A 413 5.63 21.23 19.59
CA ASN A 413 4.20 21.47 19.35
C ASN A 413 3.87 21.89 17.92
N VAL A 414 4.84 22.03 17.00
CA VAL A 414 4.63 22.53 15.63
C VAL A 414 3.64 21.68 14.82
N HIS A 415 3.59 20.37 15.09
CA HIS A 415 2.67 19.46 14.42
C HIS A 415 1.19 19.81 14.71
N GLN A 416 0.91 20.31 15.91
CA GLN A 416 -0.45 20.66 16.35
C GLN A 416 -0.76 22.16 16.17
N THR A 417 0.18 22.95 15.66
CA THR A 417 -0.03 24.39 15.43
C THR A 417 -0.95 24.62 14.25
N LYS A 418 -2.26 24.74 14.51
CA LYS A 418 -3.33 24.90 13.50
C LYS A 418 -3.90 26.31 13.47
N LYS A 419 -3.86 27.00 14.61
CA LYS A 419 -4.33 28.38 14.78
C LYS A 419 -3.11 29.26 15.01
N LEU A 420 -2.83 30.15 14.04
CA LEU A 420 -1.80 31.16 14.15
C LEU A 420 -2.43 32.48 14.62
N SER A 421 -1.72 33.20 15.50
CA SER A 421 -2.08 34.56 15.83
C SER A 421 -1.84 35.52 14.66
N ASP A 422 -2.44 36.70 14.69
CA ASP A 422 -2.20 37.70 13.65
C ASP A 422 -0.74 38.14 13.61
N GLU A 423 -0.02 38.10 14.75
CA GLU A 423 1.43 38.37 14.83
C GLU A 423 2.23 37.28 14.09
N ASP A 424 1.87 36.00 14.25
CA ASP A 424 2.52 34.88 13.56
C ASP A 424 2.28 34.96 12.04
N VAL A 425 1.06 35.27 11.63
CA VAL A 425 0.70 35.47 10.22
C VAL A 425 1.47 36.66 9.61
N ARG A 426 1.59 37.76 10.37
CA ARG A 426 2.39 38.93 9.95
C ARG A 426 3.86 38.57 9.80
N TYR A 427 4.42 37.83 10.76
CA TYR A 427 5.81 37.36 10.70
C TYR A 427 6.08 36.53 9.44
N MET A 428 5.19 35.58 9.11
CA MET A 428 5.34 34.77 7.89
C MET A 428 5.22 35.59 6.62
N ARG A 429 4.25 36.53 6.54
CA ARG A 429 4.10 37.44 5.42
C ARG A 429 5.40 38.22 5.16
N ASP A 430 5.95 38.83 6.23
CA ASP A 430 7.13 39.69 6.14
C ASP A 430 8.37 38.88 5.79
N ARG A 431 8.56 37.72 6.42
CA ARG A 431 9.69 36.82 6.14
C ARG A 431 9.73 36.33 4.70
N PHE A 432 8.59 36.07 4.12
CA PHE A 432 8.47 35.55 2.75
C PHE A 432 8.10 36.62 1.72
N ASN A 433 8.07 37.89 2.11
CA ASN A 433 7.74 39.04 1.24
C ASN A 433 6.43 38.83 0.45
N ILE A 434 5.40 38.35 1.14
CA ILE A 434 4.09 38.14 0.50
C ILE A 434 3.40 39.50 0.32
N PRO A 435 2.94 39.86 -0.87
CA PRO A 435 2.36 41.20 -1.13
C PRO A 435 0.89 41.29 -0.68
N VAL A 436 0.66 41.06 0.61
CA VAL A 436 -0.64 41.22 1.29
C VAL A 436 -0.56 42.45 2.20
N PRO A 437 -1.42 43.45 2.02
CA PRO A 437 -1.40 44.66 2.84
C PRO A 437 -1.86 44.36 4.27
N ASP A 438 -1.43 45.21 5.21
CA ASP A 438 -1.78 45.08 6.64
C ASP A 438 -3.30 45.11 6.89
N SER A 439 -4.05 45.85 6.07
CA SER A 439 -5.52 45.91 6.17
C SER A 439 -6.25 44.61 5.87
N GLU A 440 -5.64 43.72 5.11
CA GLU A 440 -6.21 42.40 4.73
C GLU A 440 -5.64 41.25 5.53
N LEU A 441 -4.59 41.48 6.29
CA LEU A 441 -3.83 40.44 6.94
C LEU A 441 -4.66 39.56 7.90
N ALA A 442 -5.61 40.17 8.63
CA ALA A 442 -6.49 39.45 9.56
C ALA A 442 -7.38 38.42 8.84
N ASN A 443 -7.68 38.62 7.56
CA ASN A 443 -8.47 37.72 6.73
C ASN A 443 -7.63 36.58 6.13
N VAL A 444 -6.29 36.63 6.27
CA VAL A 444 -5.35 35.65 5.70
C VAL A 444 -5.72 35.30 4.24
N PRO A 445 -5.75 36.27 3.30
CA PRO A 445 -6.23 36.01 1.95
C PRO A 445 -5.30 35.05 1.21
N PHE A 446 -5.86 34.24 0.31
CA PHE A 446 -5.03 33.50 -0.64
C PHE A 446 -4.36 34.50 -1.59
N TYR A 447 -3.17 34.16 -2.04
CA TYR A 447 -2.41 35.00 -2.95
C TYR A 447 -2.00 34.22 -4.21
N LYS A 448 -2.40 34.73 -5.36
CA LYS A 448 -1.98 34.28 -6.68
C LYS A 448 -1.61 35.51 -7.50
N PRO A 449 -0.39 35.61 -8.05
CA PRO A 449 -0.03 36.66 -8.97
C PRO A 449 -0.89 36.61 -10.24
N ALA A 450 -0.99 37.75 -10.96
CA ALA A 450 -1.61 37.74 -12.28
C ALA A 450 -0.82 36.89 -13.27
N ASP A 451 -1.52 36.23 -14.21
CA ASP A 451 -0.93 35.26 -15.13
C ASP A 451 0.16 35.84 -16.04
N ASP A 452 0.21 37.15 -16.24
CA ASP A 452 1.22 37.86 -17.02
C ASP A 452 2.48 38.26 -16.23
N THR A 453 2.57 37.91 -14.93
CA THR A 453 3.76 38.16 -14.12
C THR A 453 4.92 37.24 -14.53
N PRO A 454 6.19 37.61 -14.27
CA PRO A 454 7.34 36.77 -14.55
C PRO A 454 7.27 35.42 -13.85
N GLU A 455 6.78 35.37 -12.61
CA GLU A 455 6.63 34.17 -11.80
C GLU A 455 5.65 33.18 -12.42
N MET A 456 4.49 33.67 -12.83
CA MET A 456 3.47 32.81 -13.41
C MET A 456 3.85 32.30 -14.79
N ARG A 457 4.43 33.16 -15.65
CA ARG A 457 5.00 32.73 -16.94
C ARG A 457 6.06 31.65 -16.75
N TYR A 458 7.00 31.87 -15.83
CA TYR A 458 8.05 30.90 -15.52
C TYR A 458 7.45 29.57 -15.04
N LEU A 459 6.51 29.58 -14.10
CA LEU A 459 5.84 28.40 -13.59
C LEU A 459 5.22 27.57 -14.73
N HIS A 460 4.47 28.20 -15.62
CA HIS A 460 3.80 27.50 -16.73
C HIS A 460 4.78 27.00 -17.78
N GLU A 461 5.83 27.79 -18.12
CA GLU A 461 6.90 27.37 -19.03
C GLU A 461 7.64 26.14 -18.53
N ARG A 462 7.99 26.11 -17.23
CA ARG A 462 8.66 24.94 -16.63
C ARG A 462 7.76 23.72 -16.68
N ARG A 463 6.48 23.84 -16.33
CA ARG A 463 5.55 22.72 -16.40
C ARG A 463 5.32 22.23 -17.84
N LYS A 464 5.20 23.14 -18.77
CA LYS A 464 5.09 22.80 -20.21
C LYS A 464 6.33 22.03 -20.70
N ALA A 465 7.51 22.48 -20.32
CA ALA A 465 8.78 21.81 -20.69
C ALA A 465 8.87 20.40 -20.10
N LEU A 466 8.21 20.11 -18.98
CA LEU A 466 8.15 18.81 -18.30
C LEU A 466 6.87 18.02 -18.65
N GLY A 467 6.20 18.34 -19.74
CA GLY A 467 5.06 17.57 -20.27
C GLY A 467 3.70 17.98 -19.72
N GLY A 468 3.60 18.84 -18.70
CA GLY A 468 2.33 19.25 -18.10
C GLY A 468 2.32 19.29 -16.58
N TYR A 469 1.15 19.27 -15.98
CA TYR A 469 0.99 19.43 -14.54
C TYR A 469 0.91 18.10 -13.80
N LEU A 470 1.41 18.08 -12.55
CA LEU A 470 1.38 16.96 -11.62
C LEU A 470 0.95 17.43 -10.22
N PRO A 471 0.37 16.55 -9.38
CA PRO A 471 -0.08 15.20 -9.70
C PRO A 471 -1.26 15.20 -10.68
N HIS A 472 -1.36 14.17 -11.49
CA HIS A 472 -2.46 13.91 -12.42
C HIS A 472 -2.71 12.41 -12.48
N ARG A 473 -3.96 12.00 -12.64
CA ARG A 473 -4.37 10.59 -12.65
C ARG A 473 -5.43 10.34 -13.71
N ARG A 474 -5.35 9.17 -14.36
CA ARG A 474 -6.39 8.65 -15.24
C ARG A 474 -7.37 7.79 -14.44
N THR A 475 -8.64 7.88 -14.78
CA THR A 475 -9.71 7.01 -14.23
C THR A 475 -9.97 5.79 -15.08
N LYS A 476 -9.59 5.84 -16.37
CA LYS A 476 -9.69 4.74 -17.33
C LYS A 476 -8.48 4.75 -18.27
N ALA A 477 -8.11 3.58 -18.79
CA ALA A 477 -7.19 3.49 -19.93
C ALA A 477 -7.92 3.86 -21.23
N ASP A 478 -7.15 4.33 -22.20
CA ASP A 478 -7.67 4.63 -23.55
C ASP A 478 -7.87 3.37 -24.39
N GLU A 479 -7.16 2.29 -24.08
CA GLU A 479 -7.31 0.98 -24.74
C GLU A 479 -8.52 0.22 -24.22
N SER A 480 -9.08 -0.65 -25.07
CA SER A 480 -10.20 -1.52 -24.73
C SER A 480 -9.94 -2.95 -25.22
N PHE A 481 -10.49 -3.91 -24.51
CA PHE A 481 -10.46 -5.33 -24.86
C PHE A 481 -11.85 -5.93 -24.78
N THR A 482 -12.09 -6.94 -25.63
CA THR A 482 -13.26 -7.80 -25.51
C THR A 482 -12.88 -9.06 -24.74
N VAL A 483 -13.62 -9.37 -23.69
CA VAL A 483 -13.41 -10.58 -22.90
C VAL A 483 -13.92 -11.80 -23.70
N PRO A 484 -13.14 -12.89 -23.80
CA PRO A 484 -13.60 -14.13 -24.45
C PRO A 484 -14.93 -14.62 -23.88
N SER A 485 -15.80 -15.18 -24.69
CA SER A 485 -17.09 -15.72 -24.21
C SER A 485 -16.89 -16.90 -23.25
N LEU A 486 -17.91 -17.20 -22.43
CA LEU A 486 -17.88 -18.36 -21.52
C LEU A 486 -17.60 -19.68 -22.20
N ASP A 487 -17.97 -19.81 -23.50
CA ASP A 487 -17.71 -21.03 -24.28
C ASP A 487 -16.23 -21.36 -24.44
N VAL A 488 -15.35 -20.39 -24.34
CA VAL A 488 -13.90 -20.60 -24.32
C VAL A 488 -13.46 -21.40 -23.07
N PHE A 489 -14.20 -21.28 -21.98
CA PHE A 489 -13.88 -21.87 -20.67
C PHE A 489 -14.65 -23.18 -20.41
N LYS A 490 -14.99 -23.96 -21.45
CA LYS A 490 -15.76 -25.23 -21.34
C LYS A 490 -15.27 -26.17 -20.26
N SER A 491 -13.95 -26.26 -20.08
CA SER A 491 -13.31 -27.14 -19.07
C SER A 491 -13.73 -26.88 -17.62
N VAL A 492 -14.35 -25.74 -17.33
CA VAL A 492 -14.89 -25.39 -16.02
C VAL A 492 -16.40 -25.18 -16.03
N MET A 493 -17.03 -25.07 -17.24
CA MET A 493 -18.49 -24.90 -17.39
C MET A 493 -19.22 -26.22 -17.52
N GLU A 494 -18.58 -27.25 -18.08
CA GLU A 494 -19.15 -28.57 -18.27
C GLU A 494 -18.95 -29.45 -17.03
N PRO A 495 -19.81 -30.47 -16.82
CA PRO A 495 -19.61 -31.40 -15.69
C PRO A 495 -18.31 -32.20 -15.88
N THR A 496 -17.70 -32.57 -14.76
CA THR A 496 -16.56 -33.50 -14.81
C THR A 496 -16.98 -34.87 -15.33
N ALA A 497 -16.13 -35.52 -16.16
CA ALA A 497 -16.36 -36.86 -16.60
C ALA A 497 -16.49 -37.85 -15.42
N ASP A 498 -17.20 -38.95 -15.63
CA ASP A 498 -17.45 -40.00 -14.63
C ASP A 498 -16.13 -40.43 -13.92
N GLY A 499 -16.17 -40.46 -12.63
CA GLY A 499 -15.03 -40.82 -11.77
C GLY A 499 -13.91 -39.76 -11.68
N ARG A 500 -14.08 -38.60 -12.32
CA ARG A 500 -13.10 -37.48 -12.24
C ARG A 500 -13.55 -36.45 -11.23
N GLU A 501 -12.67 -36.18 -10.28
CA GLU A 501 -12.88 -35.17 -9.26
C GLU A 501 -11.82 -34.06 -9.40
N ILE A 502 -12.23 -32.82 -9.15
CA ILE A 502 -11.34 -31.67 -9.10
C ILE A 502 -11.73 -30.73 -7.94
N SER A 503 -10.78 -29.88 -7.54
CA SER A 503 -11.02 -28.79 -6.58
C SER A 503 -11.36 -27.47 -7.29
N THR A 504 -11.87 -26.50 -6.55
CA THR A 504 -12.06 -25.13 -7.10
C THR A 504 -10.72 -24.46 -7.42
N THR A 505 -9.64 -24.80 -6.70
CA THR A 505 -8.26 -24.38 -7.05
C THR A 505 -7.89 -24.88 -8.45
N GLN A 506 -8.13 -26.17 -8.75
CA GLN A 506 -7.87 -26.70 -10.08
C GLN A 506 -8.79 -26.09 -11.16
N ALA A 507 -10.04 -25.76 -10.82
CA ALA A 507 -10.93 -25.06 -11.73
C ALA A 507 -10.37 -23.67 -12.09
N TYR A 508 -9.89 -22.91 -11.10
CA TYR A 508 -9.20 -21.65 -11.33
C TYR A 508 -7.99 -21.81 -12.25
N VAL A 509 -7.11 -22.76 -11.97
CA VAL A 509 -5.90 -22.99 -12.79
C VAL A 509 -6.25 -23.30 -14.24
N ARG A 510 -7.31 -24.10 -14.48
CA ARG A 510 -7.81 -24.36 -15.83
C ARG A 510 -8.34 -23.11 -16.53
N PHE A 511 -9.09 -22.29 -15.81
CA PHE A 511 -9.59 -21.01 -16.33
C PHE A 511 -8.43 -20.09 -16.70
N LEU A 512 -7.48 -19.91 -15.79
CA LEU A 512 -6.30 -19.06 -15.99
C LEU A 512 -5.45 -19.55 -17.17
N THR A 513 -5.20 -20.86 -17.25
CA THR A 513 -4.43 -21.47 -18.34
C THR A 513 -5.08 -21.21 -19.70
N GLN A 514 -6.39 -21.23 -19.75
CA GLN A 514 -7.14 -20.94 -20.98
C GLN A 514 -7.12 -19.44 -21.32
N LEU A 515 -7.28 -18.58 -20.32
CA LEU A 515 -7.18 -17.11 -20.48
C LEU A 515 -5.80 -16.68 -21.00
N LEU A 516 -4.73 -17.28 -20.49
CA LEU A 516 -3.35 -17.02 -20.91
C LEU A 516 -3.08 -17.38 -22.39
N ARG A 517 -3.93 -18.21 -23.02
CA ARG A 517 -3.86 -18.56 -24.44
C ARG A 517 -4.59 -17.57 -25.35
N ASP A 518 -5.40 -16.68 -24.78
CA ASP A 518 -6.05 -15.64 -25.55
C ASP A 518 -5.02 -14.68 -26.13
N GLN A 519 -5.13 -14.37 -27.44
CA GLN A 519 -4.12 -13.60 -28.15
C GLN A 519 -4.09 -12.12 -27.71
N ALA A 520 -5.23 -11.58 -27.27
CA ALA A 520 -5.36 -10.18 -26.89
C ALA A 520 -5.15 -9.98 -25.38
N LEU A 521 -5.88 -10.72 -24.55
CA LEU A 521 -5.83 -10.59 -23.09
C LEU A 521 -4.72 -11.42 -22.45
N GLY A 522 -4.33 -12.56 -23.02
CA GLY A 522 -3.30 -13.42 -22.45
C GLY A 522 -2.01 -12.69 -22.08
N PRO A 523 -1.44 -11.84 -22.96
CA PRO A 523 -0.25 -11.03 -22.62
C PRO A 523 -0.46 -10.02 -21.49
N ARG A 524 -1.69 -9.67 -21.15
CA ARG A 524 -2.06 -8.70 -20.10
C ARG A 524 -2.30 -9.33 -18.74
N VAL A 525 -2.43 -10.65 -18.69
CA VAL A 525 -2.60 -11.42 -17.45
C VAL A 525 -1.31 -11.44 -16.67
N VAL A 526 -1.38 -11.16 -15.37
CA VAL A 526 -0.23 -11.13 -14.46
C VAL A 526 -0.49 -12.09 -13.30
N PRO A 527 -0.02 -13.36 -13.38
CA PRO A 527 -0.04 -14.25 -12.23
C PRO A 527 0.98 -13.79 -11.19
N ILE A 528 0.55 -13.66 -9.92
CA ILE A 528 1.39 -13.22 -8.80
C ILE A 528 1.36 -14.30 -7.73
N LEU A 529 2.53 -14.74 -7.27
CA LEU A 529 2.71 -15.89 -6.39
C LEU A 529 3.63 -15.55 -5.21
N VAL A 530 3.40 -16.24 -4.10
CA VAL A 530 4.21 -16.14 -2.88
C VAL A 530 4.90 -17.49 -2.56
N ASP A 531 5.66 -17.99 -3.55
CA ASP A 531 6.44 -19.25 -3.49
C ASP A 531 5.60 -20.54 -3.36
N GLU A 532 4.33 -20.50 -3.78
CA GLU A 532 3.40 -21.62 -3.59
C GLU A 532 2.77 -22.14 -4.90
N ALA A 533 3.45 -21.94 -6.04
CA ALA A 533 2.92 -22.38 -7.33
C ALA A 533 2.60 -23.86 -7.39
N ARG A 534 3.46 -24.72 -6.80
CA ARG A 534 3.27 -26.17 -6.79
C ARG A 534 2.11 -26.60 -5.90
N THR A 535 1.94 -25.95 -4.73
CA THR A 535 0.81 -26.17 -3.83
C THR A 535 -0.52 -25.86 -4.50
N PHE A 536 -0.56 -24.82 -5.32
CA PHE A 536 -1.76 -24.44 -6.06
C PHE A 536 -1.92 -25.14 -7.42
N GLY A 537 -0.98 -26.03 -7.80
CA GLY A 537 -0.99 -26.73 -9.09
C GLY A 537 -0.74 -25.82 -10.29
N MET A 538 0.01 -24.73 -10.08
CA MET A 538 0.32 -23.71 -11.11
C MET A 538 1.71 -23.89 -11.74
N GLU A 539 2.48 -24.90 -11.38
CA GLU A 539 3.83 -25.13 -11.89
C GLU A 539 3.90 -25.31 -13.41
N GLY A 540 2.81 -25.72 -14.04
CA GLY A 540 2.70 -25.75 -15.50
C GLY A 540 2.87 -24.39 -16.19
N LEU A 541 2.62 -23.32 -15.47
CA LEU A 541 2.78 -21.96 -15.96
C LEU A 541 4.26 -21.56 -16.09
N PHE A 542 5.16 -22.17 -15.34
CA PHE A 542 6.60 -21.88 -15.41
C PHE A 542 7.12 -22.09 -16.85
N ARG A 543 6.70 -23.15 -17.49
CA ARG A 543 7.05 -23.41 -18.89
C ARG A 543 6.25 -22.55 -19.86
N GLN A 544 4.97 -22.32 -19.58
CA GLN A 544 4.05 -21.65 -20.51
C GLN A 544 4.39 -20.16 -20.67
N VAL A 545 4.64 -19.47 -19.56
CA VAL A 545 4.79 -18.00 -19.55
C VAL A 545 6.03 -17.50 -18.82
N GLY A 546 6.75 -18.36 -18.10
CA GLY A 546 7.98 -18.04 -17.38
C GLY A 546 7.81 -17.13 -16.18
N ILE A 547 8.78 -17.15 -15.29
CA ILE A 547 8.90 -16.28 -14.12
C ILE A 547 9.73 -15.05 -14.52
N TYR A 548 9.24 -13.86 -14.22
CA TYR A 548 9.99 -12.62 -14.47
C TYR A 548 11.22 -12.54 -13.57
N ASN A 549 12.38 -12.39 -14.20
CA ASN A 549 13.62 -12.04 -13.53
C ASN A 549 14.42 -11.08 -14.43
N PRO A 550 14.75 -9.86 -14.00
CA PRO A 550 15.44 -8.87 -14.83
C PRO A 550 16.84 -9.33 -15.30
N ALA A 551 17.49 -10.24 -14.55
CA ALA A 551 18.76 -10.85 -14.95
C ALA A 551 18.59 -12.02 -15.94
N GLY A 552 17.36 -12.56 -16.07
CA GLY A 552 17.10 -13.85 -16.71
C GLY A 552 17.63 -15.01 -15.82
N GLN A 553 17.71 -16.20 -16.39
CA GLN A 553 18.19 -17.39 -15.66
C GLN A 553 19.69 -17.57 -15.83
N GLN A 554 20.48 -17.24 -14.80
CA GLN A 554 21.96 -17.27 -14.83
C GLN A 554 22.54 -18.63 -14.35
N TYR A 555 21.70 -19.58 -13.99
CA TYR A 555 22.04 -20.91 -13.49
C TYR A 555 21.26 -22.01 -14.23
N THR A 556 21.70 -23.24 -14.10
CA THR A 556 20.95 -24.40 -14.62
C THR A 556 20.01 -24.90 -13.51
N PRO A 557 18.68 -24.91 -13.74
CA PRO A 557 17.75 -25.46 -12.75
C PRO A 557 17.99 -26.92 -12.46
N VAL A 558 17.88 -27.33 -11.22
CA VAL A 558 18.08 -28.75 -10.82
C VAL A 558 17.01 -29.68 -11.41
N ASP A 559 15.86 -29.14 -11.75
CA ASP A 559 14.73 -29.85 -12.33
C ASP A 559 14.57 -29.63 -13.87
N LYS A 560 15.63 -29.19 -14.55
CA LYS A 560 15.61 -28.86 -16.00
C LYS A 560 15.12 -30.01 -16.90
N ASP A 561 15.31 -31.26 -16.43
CA ASP A 561 14.88 -32.45 -17.17
C ASP A 561 13.39 -32.77 -16.95
N GLN A 562 12.72 -32.06 -16.06
CA GLN A 562 11.29 -32.18 -15.83
C GLN A 562 10.50 -31.34 -16.85
N VAL A 563 9.28 -31.77 -17.19
CA VAL A 563 8.40 -31.04 -18.13
C VAL A 563 8.01 -29.67 -17.60
N MET A 564 7.88 -29.52 -16.28
CA MET A 564 7.44 -28.29 -15.58
C MET A 564 8.53 -27.76 -14.66
N TYR A 565 9.74 -27.56 -15.22
CA TYR A 565 10.88 -27.04 -14.46
C TYR A 565 10.73 -25.56 -14.12
N TYR A 566 11.44 -25.11 -13.08
CA TYR A 566 11.49 -23.73 -12.64
C TYR A 566 12.22 -22.88 -13.70
N LYS A 567 11.47 -22.04 -14.44
CA LYS A 567 12.00 -21.26 -15.57
C LYS A 567 11.87 -19.77 -15.31
N GLU A 568 13.00 -19.10 -15.22
CA GLU A 568 13.09 -17.64 -15.16
C GLU A 568 13.41 -17.05 -16.53
N ASP A 569 12.85 -15.86 -16.82
CA ASP A 569 13.02 -15.18 -18.10
C ASP A 569 12.90 -13.66 -17.91
N LYS A 570 13.70 -12.89 -18.66
CA LYS A 570 13.61 -11.40 -18.64
C LYS A 570 12.24 -10.89 -19.04
N ALA A 571 11.56 -11.58 -19.93
CA ALA A 571 10.20 -11.29 -20.37
C ALA A 571 9.16 -12.24 -19.73
N GLY A 572 9.51 -12.93 -18.65
CA GLY A 572 8.60 -13.79 -17.91
C GLY A 572 7.35 -13.05 -17.45
N GLN A 573 6.23 -13.76 -17.36
CA GLN A 573 4.94 -13.17 -17.09
C GLN A 573 4.53 -13.27 -15.62
N ILE A 574 5.02 -14.30 -14.92
CA ILE A 574 4.74 -14.55 -13.51
C ILE A 574 5.60 -13.62 -12.65
N LEU A 575 4.97 -12.93 -11.70
CA LEU A 575 5.68 -12.24 -10.61
C LEU A 575 5.75 -13.19 -9.41
N GLN A 576 6.96 -13.68 -9.13
CA GLN A 576 7.25 -14.53 -7.99
C GLN A 576 7.85 -13.67 -6.87
N GLU A 577 7.09 -13.51 -5.78
CA GLU A 577 7.43 -12.55 -4.73
C GLU A 577 8.17 -13.19 -3.54
N GLY A 578 8.34 -14.51 -3.56
CA GLY A 578 8.82 -15.26 -2.40
C GLY A 578 7.77 -15.26 -1.27
N ILE A 579 8.17 -15.67 -0.07
CA ILE A 579 7.27 -15.74 1.10
C ILE A 579 7.07 -14.31 1.63
N ASN A 580 6.26 -13.52 0.91
CA ASN A 580 6.08 -12.09 1.15
C ASN A 580 4.71 -11.61 0.65
N GLU A 581 3.68 -11.73 1.48
CA GLU A 581 2.32 -11.34 1.11
C GLU A 581 2.19 -9.82 0.89
N ALA A 582 2.89 -9.01 1.68
CA ALA A 582 2.89 -7.55 1.50
C ALA A 582 3.50 -7.13 0.15
N GLY A 583 4.58 -7.80 -0.26
CA GLY A 583 5.18 -7.62 -1.59
C GLY A 583 4.27 -8.10 -2.71
N GLY A 584 3.65 -9.29 -2.55
CA GLY A 584 2.68 -9.83 -3.50
C GLY A 584 1.50 -8.87 -3.70
N MET A 585 0.95 -8.32 -2.61
CA MET A 585 -0.14 -7.34 -2.69
C MET A 585 0.31 -6.02 -3.32
N SER A 586 1.52 -5.55 -3.04
CA SER A 586 2.05 -4.32 -3.63
C SER A 586 2.30 -4.48 -5.15
N SER A 587 2.80 -5.63 -5.60
CA SER A 587 2.90 -6.00 -7.03
C SER A 587 1.51 -6.07 -7.68
N TRP A 588 0.54 -6.66 -6.98
CA TRP A 588 -0.83 -6.71 -7.47
C TRP A 588 -1.43 -5.31 -7.62
N ILE A 589 -1.22 -4.41 -6.64
CA ILE A 589 -1.66 -3.01 -6.70
C ILE A 589 -1.05 -2.31 -7.92
N ALA A 590 0.26 -2.45 -8.14
CA ALA A 590 0.95 -1.83 -9.27
C ALA A 590 0.37 -2.31 -10.62
N ALA A 591 0.08 -3.60 -10.76
CA ALA A 591 -0.55 -4.16 -11.94
C ALA A 591 -2.02 -3.73 -12.06
N ALA A 592 -2.79 -3.79 -10.97
CA ALA A 592 -4.21 -3.48 -10.89
C ALA A 592 -4.54 -1.99 -11.16
N THR A 593 -3.55 -1.11 -10.99
CA THR A 593 -3.66 0.33 -11.25
C THR A 593 -2.89 0.79 -12.49
N SER A 594 -2.38 -0.15 -13.29
CA SER A 594 -1.60 0.13 -14.51
C SER A 594 -2.40 0.91 -15.56
N TYR A 595 -3.73 0.76 -15.57
CA TYR A 595 -4.61 1.56 -16.41
C TYR A 595 -4.46 3.07 -16.14
N SER A 596 -4.22 3.43 -14.88
CA SER A 596 -4.02 4.81 -14.43
C SER A 596 -2.57 5.25 -14.57
N THR A 597 -1.61 4.45 -14.11
CA THR A 597 -0.20 4.82 -14.05
C THR A 597 0.52 4.70 -15.38
N SER A 598 0.05 3.87 -16.30
CA SER A 598 0.75 3.55 -17.56
C SER A 598 -0.17 3.50 -18.77
N ASN A 599 -1.44 3.88 -18.62
CA ASN A 599 -2.45 3.81 -19.69
C ASN A 599 -2.53 2.41 -20.34
N ARG A 600 -2.35 1.34 -19.52
CA ARG A 600 -2.37 -0.06 -19.96
C ARG A 600 -3.23 -0.89 -19.04
N ILE A 601 -4.21 -1.60 -19.59
CA ILE A 601 -5.03 -2.56 -18.84
C ILE A 601 -4.19 -3.79 -18.58
N MET A 602 -3.97 -4.12 -17.30
CA MET A 602 -3.39 -5.38 -16.88
C MET A 602 -4.40 -6.12 -16.01
N VAL A 603 -4.31 -7.44 -15.99
CA VAL A 603 -5.26 -8.32 -15.28
C VAL A 603 -4.49 -9.17 -14.27
N PRO A 604 -4.22 -8.64 -13.06
CA PRO A 604 -3.49 -9.39 -12.07
C PRO A 604 -4.36 -10.42 -11.34
N PHE A 605 -3.77 -11.59 -11.13
CA PHE A 605 -4.30 -12.69 -10.32
C PHE A 605 -3.27 -12.98 -9.23
N TYR A 606 -3.57 -12.57 -8.01
CA TYR A 606 -2.70 -12.81 -6.87
C TYR A 606 -3.25 -13.94 -6.01
N VAL A 607 -2.49 -15.05 -5.94
CA VAL A 607 -2.84 -16.24 -5.16
C VAL A 607 -1.98 -16.32 -3.90
N TYR A 608 -2.62 -16.49 -2.76
CA TYR A 608 -1.99 -16.62 -1.45
C TYR A 608 -2.82 -17.50 -0.53
N TYR A 609 -2.27 -17.95 0.59
CA TYR A 609 -3.06 -18.62 1.61
C TYR A 609 -4.11 -17.66 2.19
N SER A 610 -5.39 -18.03 2.15
CA SER A 610 -6.48 -17.13 2.56
C SER A 610 -6.33 -16.60 3.99
N MET A 611 -5.81 -17.41 4.90
CA MET A 611 -5.55 -17.01 6.29
C MET A 611 -4.55 -15.86 6.40
N PHE A 612 -3.52 -15.81 5.54
CA PHE A 612 -2.49 -14.76 5.55
C PHE A 612 -2.84 -13.55 4.68
N GLY A 613 -4.02 -13.55 4.05
CA GLY A 613 -4.51 -12.44 3.25
C GLY A 613 -4.89 -11.22 4.10
N PHE A 614 -6.17 -10.94 4.19
CA PHE A 614 -6.68 -9.70 4.79
C PHE A 614 -6.17 -9.40 6.21
N GLN A 615 -5.90 -10.39 7.04
CA GLN A 615 -5.32 -10.12 8.35
C GLN A 615 -3.86 -9.65 8.31
N ARG A 616 -3.12 -9.90 7.23
CA ARG A 616 -1.72 -9.47 7.06
C ARG A 616 -1.58 -8.28 6.09
N ILE A 617 -2.45 -8.22 5.06
CA ILE A 617 -2.39 -7.20 4.01
C ILE A 617 -3.63 -6.29 3.99
N GLY A 618 -4.38 -6.24 5.09
CA GLY A 618 -5.67 -5.52 5.17
C GLY A 618 -5.55 -4.04 4.84
N ASP A 619 -4.52 -3.37 5.32
CA ASP A 619 -4.27 -1.96 5.04
C ASP A 619 -3.92 -1.72 3.55
N LEU A 620 -3.10 -2.58 2.96
CA LEU A 620 -2.85 -2.55 1.51
C LEU A 620 -4.11 -2.84 0.70
N ALA A 621 -4.97 -3.75 1.16
CA ALA A 621 -6.24 -4.03 0.49
C ALA A 621 -7.21 -2.85 0.57
N TRP A 622 -7.23 -2.12 1.69
CA TRP A 622 -7.98 -0.87 1.83
C TRP A 622 -7.42 0.21 0.90
N ALA A 623 -6.10 0.39 0.88
CA ALA A 623 -5.41 1.32 -0.03
C ALA A 623 -5.70 0.98 -1.51
N ALA A 624 -5.76 -0.31 -1.87
CA ALA A 624 -6.14 -0.76 -3.20
C ALA A 624 -7.57 -0.33 -3.57
N GLY A 625 -8.49 -0.37 -2.61
CA GLY A 625 -9.85 0.15 -2.75
C GLY A 625 -9.87 1.64 -3.04
N ASP A 626 -9.12 2.44 -2.28
CA ASP A 626 -8.94 3.87 -2.49
C ASP A 626 -8.33 4.17 -3.87
N MET A 627 -7.32 3.40 -4.28
CA MET A 627 -6.67 3.51 -5.59
C MET A 627 -7.55 3.04 -6.77
N GLN A 628 -8.73 2.52 -6.51
CA GLN A 628 -9.62 1.97 -7.54
C GLN A 628 -8.94 0.84 -8.35
N ALA A 629 -8.23 -0.04 -7.66
CA ALA A 629 -7.53 -1.18 -8.23
C ALA A 629 -8.51 -2.15 -8.92
N ARG A 630 -8.04 -2.85 -9.97
CA ARG A 630 -8.82 -3.80 -10.78
C ARG A 630 -8.06 -5.10 -10.94
N GLY A 631 -8.57 -6.18 -10.36
CA GLY A 631 -7.91 -7.47 -10.42
C GLY A 631 -8.55 -8.50 -9.50
N PHE A 632 -7.93 -9.65 -9.40
CA PHE A 632 -8.41 -10.77 -8.61
C PHE A 632 -7.43 -11.08 -7.48
N LEU A 633 -7.95 -11.14 -6.26
CA LEU A 633 -7.30 -11.70 -5.09
C LEU A 633 -7.89 -13.10 -4.87
N LEU A 634 -7.03 -14.10 -4.72
CA LEU A 634 -7.42 -15.49 -4.64
C LEU A 634 -6.90 -16.09 -3.34
N GLY A 635 -7.81 -16.33 -2.39
CA GLY A 635 -7.51 -16.97 -1.12
C GLY A 635 -7.45 -18.47 -1.30
N GLY A 636 -6.24 -19.00 -1.51
CA GLY A 636 -6.01 -20.42 -1.68
C GLY A 636 -6.05 -21.19 -0.35
N THR A 637 -6.24 -22.49 -0.41
CA THR A 637 -6.33 -23.42 0.75
C THR A 637 -7.31 -22.92 1.81
N SER A 638 -8.45 -22.43 1.38
CA SER A 638 -9.42 -21.77 2.24
C SER A 638 -10.32 -22.76 2.96
N GLY A 639 -11.05 -22.24 3.97
CA GLY A 639 -12.01 -22.99 4.77
C GLY A 639 -11.38 -23.66 5.98
N ARG A 640 -12.02 -23.49 7.15
CA ARG A 640 -11.47 -23.95 8.43
C ARG A 640 -11.48 -25.48 8.57
N THR A 641 -12.42 -26.17 7.90
CA THR A 641 -12.50 -27.62 7.94
C THR A 641 -12.12 -28.30 6.62
N THR A 642 -11.88 -27.52 5.58
CA THR A 642 -11.54 -28.04 4.25
C THR A 642 -10.05 -28.33 4.13
N LEU A 643 -9.23 -27.59 4.86
CA LEU A 643 -7.79 -27.82 4.97
C LEU A 643 -7.52 -28.84 6.07
N ASN A 644 -7.14 -30.06 5.69
CA ASN A 644 -6.88 -31.16 6.64
C ASN A 644 -5.38 -31.26 6.99
N GLY A 645 -5.11 -31.58 8.27
CA GLY A 645 -3.76 -31.84 8.78
C GLY A 645 -2.92 -30.58 9.05
N GLU A 646 -3.42 -29.41 8.71
CA GLU A 646 -2.76 -28.14 9.01
C GLU A 646 -3.14 -27.63 10.41
N GLY A 647 -2.41 -26.62 10.89
CA GLY A 647 -2.71 -26.00 12.18
C GLY A 647 -3.62 -24.78 12.06
N LEU A 648 -4.05 -24.26 13.21
CA LEU A 648 -4.95 -23.12 13.31
C LEU A 648 -4.46 -21.86 12.55
N GLN A 649 -3.15 -21.72 12.38
CA GLN A 649 -2.54 -20.59 11.68
C GLN A 649 -2.81 -20.57 10.16
N HIS A 650 -3.26 -21.69 9.57
CA HIS A 650 -3.62 -21.78 8.15
C HIS A 650 -5.14 -21.86 7.92
N GLU A 651 -5.91 -22.16 8.94
CA GLU A 651 -7.33 -22.45 8.83
C GLU A 651 -8.19 -21.19 8.91
N ASP A 652 -8.40 -20.59 7.76
CA ASP A 652 -9.19 -19.36 7.59
C ASP A 652 -10.68 -19.57 7.90
N GLY A 653 -11.24 -18.75 8.76
CA GLY A 653 -12.67 -18.70 9.06
C GLY A 653 -13.27 -17.28 9.00
N HIS A 654 -12.51 -16.26 8.55
CA HIS A 654 -12.93 -14.87 8.71
C HIS A 654 -12.57 -13.91 7.55
N SER A 655 -11.85 -14.38 6.54
CA SER A 655 -11.39 -13.50 5.44
C SER A 655 -12.50 -12.81 4.68
N HIS A 656 -13.66 -13.47 4.47
CA HIS A 656 -14.82 -12.86 3.81
C HIS A 656 -15.45 -11.72 4.61
N ILE A 657 -15.38 -11.78 5.94
CA ILE A 657 -15.86 -10.70 6.80
C ILE A 657 -14.97 -9.48 6.64
N LEU A 658 -13.64 -9.68 6.64
CA LEU A 658 -12.68 -8.61 6.41
C LEU A 658 -12.80 -8.02 5.00
N ALA A 659 -12.94 -8.87 3.98
CA ALA A 659 -13.16 -8.41 2.60
C ALA A 659 -14.46 -7.58 2.48
N GLY A 660 -15.52 -7.97 3.18
CA GLY A 660 -16.79 -7.27 3.21
C GLY A 660 -16.73 -5.84 3.77
N THR A 661 -15.67 -5.50 4.55
CA THR A 661 -15.47 -4.15 5.06
C THR A 661 -15.02 -3.15 3.99
N ILE A 662 -14.50 -3.62 2.85
CA ILE A 662 -13.98 -2.76 1.78
C ILE A 662 -15.08 -2.53 0.73
N PRO A 663 -15.52 -1.28 0.50
CA PRO A 663 -16.72 -0.99 -0.27
C PRO A 663 -16.72 -1.52 -1.71
N ASN A 664 -15.57 -1.53 -2.39
CA ASN A 664 -15.42 -1.95 -3.78
C ASN A 664 -14.70 -3.31 -3.95
N CYS A 665 -14.57 -4.09 -2.88
CA CYS A 665 -14.12 -5.48 -2.91
C CYS A 665 -15.33 -6.41 -2.96
N LEU A 666 -15.52 -7.16 -4.04
CA LEU A 666 -16.58 -8.16 -4.20
C LEU A 666 -16.04 -9.53 -3.81
N SER A 667 -16.65 -10.19 -2.82
CA SER A 667 -16.10 -11.44 -2.30
C SER A 667 -17.02 -12.64 -2.50
N TYR A 668 -16.43 -13.78 -2.89
CA TYR A 668 -17.16 -15.03 -3.22
C TYR A 668 -16.45 -16.25 -2.66
N ASP A 669 -17.26 -17.21 -2.18
CA ASP A 669 -16.85 -18.53 -1.71
C ASP A 669 -17.52 -19.63 -2.56
N PRO A 670 -17.04 -19.85 -3.81
CA PRO A 670 -17.68 -20.79 -4.73
C PRO A 670 -17.46 -22.25 -4.31
N THR A 671 -18.50 -23.08 -4.57
CA THR A 671 -18.45 -24.53 -4.38
C THR A 671 -18.01 -25.26 -5.65
N PHE A 672 -18.50 -24.85 -6.81
CA PHE A 672 -18.34 -25.58 -8.05
C PHE A 672 -17.48 -24.86 -9.08
N ALA A 673 -16.89 -25.64 -10.01
CA ALA A 673 -16.04 -25.11 -11.08
C ALA A 673 -16.75 -24.05 -11.93
N HIS A 674 -18.01 -24.26 -12.28
CA HIS A 674 -18.79 -23.31 -13.08
C HIS A 674 -19.05 -22.00 -12.33
N GLU A 675 -19.21 -22.04 -11.00
CA GLU A 675 -19.33 -20.82 -10.19
C GLU A 675 -18.03 -20.00 -10.28
N VAL A 676 -16.86 -20.65 -10.10
CA VAL A 676 -15.54 -20.01 -10.27
C VAL A 676 -15.44 -19.34 -11.64
N GLY A 677 -15.79 -20.08 -12.70
CA GLY A 677 -15.72 -19.57 -14.07
C GLY A 677 -16.64 -18.39 -14.32
N VAL A 678 -17.90 -18.45 -13.87
CA VAL A 678 -18.89 -17.36 -14.01
C VAL A 678 -18.42 -16.10 -13.28
N ILE A 679 -17.93 -16.24 -12.04
CA ILE A 679 -17.46 -15.11 -11.21
C ILE A 679 -16.24 -14.46 -11.86
N LEU A 680 -15.23 -15.24 -12.26
CA LEU A 680 -14.03 -14.74 -12.94
C LEU A 680 -14.39 -14.03 -14.24
N HIS A 681 -15.24 -14.64 -15.06
CA HIS A 681 -15.67 -14.05 -16.34
C HIS A 681 -16.44 -12.74 -16.14
N HIS A 682 -17.34 -12.69 -15.16
CA HIS A 682 -18.05 -11.46 -14.82
C HIS A 682 -17.09 -10.36 -14.34
N GLY A 683 -16.11 -10.73 -13.52
CA GLY A 683 -15.07 -9.80 -13.05
C GLY A 683 -14.24 -9.24 -14.21
N LEU A 684 -13.83 -10.10 -15.15
CA LEU A 684 -13.15 -9.65 -16.37
C LEU A 684 -13.98 -8.63 -17.14
N LYS A 685 -15.28 -8.92 -17.39
CA LYS A 685 -16.17 -7.97 -18.07
C LYS A 685 -16.28 -6.64 -17.35
N ARG A 686 -16.42 -6.65 -16.04
CA ARG A 686 -16.51 -5.40 -15.25
C ARG A 686 -15.21 -4.60 -15.27
N MET A 687 -14.08 -5.26 -15.04
CA MET A 687 -12.79 -4.59 -14.86
C MET A 687 -12.08 -4.27 -16.17
N VAL A 688 -12.25 -5.08 -17.21
CA VAL A 688 -11.55 -4.94 -18.50
C VAL A 688 -12.40 -4.21 -19.54
N GLU A 689 -13.64 -4.66 -19.77
CA GLU A 689 -14.51 -4.04 -20.79
C GLU A 689 -15.10 -2.71 -20.30
N LYS A 690 -15.73 -2.73 -19.10
CA LYS A 690 -16.41 -1.55 -18.54
C LYS A 690 -15.45 -0.62 -17.78
N GLN A 691 -14.33 -1.15 -17.35
CA GLN A 691 -13.36 -0.47 -16.49
C GLN A 691 -14.02 0.07 -15.20
N ASP A 692 -14.86 -0.75 -14.56
CA ASP A 692 -15.52 -0.42 -13.30
C ASP A 692 -14.51 -0.37 -12.14
N ASN A 693 -14.82 0.46 -11.15
CA ASN A 693 -14.04 0.57 -9.92
C ASN A 693 -14.42 -0.52 -8.93
N VAL A 694 -13.99 -1.75 -9.21
CA VAL A 694 -14.16 -2.92 -8.33
C VAL A 694 -12.96 -3.85 -8.47
N TYR A 695 -12.72 -4.65 -7.43
CA TYR A 695 -11.86 -5.83 -7.50
C TYR A 695 -12.51 -7.01 -6.79
N TYR A 696 -12.03 -8.21 -7.06
CA TYR A 696 -12.66 -9.45 -6.60
C TYR A 696 -11.75 -10.17 -5.61
N TYR A 697 -12.36 -10.69 -4.54
CA TYR A 697 -11.76 -11.67 -3.66
C TYR A 697 -12.53 -12.99 -3.78
N ILE A 698 -11.83 -14.07 -4.12
CA ILE A 698 -12.44 -15.39 -4.34
C ILE A 698 -11.66 -16.42 -3.54
N THR A 699 -12.33 -17.17 -2.67
CA THR A 699 -11.68 -18.27 -1.96
C THR A 699 -11.63 -19.52 -2.84
N LEU A 700 -10.51 -20.23 -2.76
CA LEU A 700 -10.25 -21.45 -3.50
C LEU A 700 -9.94 -22.59 -2.53
N LEU A 701 -10.60 -23.70 -2.77
CA LEU A 701 -10.60 -24.86 -1.89
C LEU A 701 -9.80 -26.00 -2.53
N ASN A 702 -9.15 -26.83 -1.75
CA ASN A 702 -8.29 -27.92 -2.24
C ASN A 702 -8.89 -29.34 -2.06
N GLU A 703 -10.17 -29.44 -1.65
CA GLU A 703 -10.89 -30.73 -1.62
C GLU A 703 -11.41 -31.07 -3.02
N ASN A 704 -11.12 -32.30 -3.50
CA ASN A 704 -11.55 -32.78 -4.79
C ASN A 704 -12.94 -33.44 -4.70
N TYR A 705 -13.80 -33.15 -5.67
CA TYR A 705 -15.11 -33.79 -5.85
C TYR A 705 -15.61 -33.59 -7.28
N ALA A 706 -16.63 -34.40 -7.65
CA ALA A 706 -17.28 -34.28 -8.94
C ALA A 706 -17.95 -32.91 -9.07
N MET A 707 -17.73 -32.22 -10.18
CA MET A 707 -18.28 -30.90 -10.47
C MET A 707 -19.48 -31.04 -11.41
N PRO A 708 -20.65 -30.48 -11.04
CA PRO A 708 -21.77 -30.35 -12.00
C PRO A 708 -21.43 -29.26 -13.02
N GLY A 709 -22.07 -29.34 -14.18
CA GLY A 709 -21.99 -28.28 -15.18
C GLY A 709 -22.87 -27.06 -14.81
N LEU A 710 -22.65 -25.97 -15.52
CA LEU A 710 -23.49 -24.78 -15.42
C LEU A 710 -24.91 -25.07 -15.90
N THR A 711 -25.92 -24.80 -15.10
CA THR A 711 -27.31 -24.77 -15.54
C THR A 711 -27.55 -23.43 -16.24
N PRO A 712 -27.93 -23.45 -17.54
CA PRO A 712 -28.17 -22.20 -18.28
C PRO A 712 -29.17 -21.28 -17.58
N GLY A 713 -28.89 -19.99 -17.50
CA GLY A 713 -29.73 -18.98 -16.88
C GLY A 713 -29.53 -18.79 -15.38
N THR A 714 -28.54 -19.48 -14.76
CA THR A 714 -28.17 -19.26 -13.34
C THR A 714 -27.02 -18.28 -13.14
N GLU A 715 -26.39 -17.79 -14.21
CA GLU A 715 -25.20 -16.96 -14.17
C GLU A 715 -25.41 -15.68 -13.32
N GLU A 716 -26.53 -14.97 -13.57
CA GLU A 716 -26.85 -13.76 -12.82
C GLU A 716 -27.13 -14.05 -11.35
N GLN A 717 -27.74 -15.19 -11.05
CA GLN A 717 -28.04 -15.60 -9.67
C GLN A 717 -26.75 -15.96 -8.90
N ILE A 718 -25.79 -16.60 -9.55
CA ILE A 718 -24.45 -16.87 -8.99
C ILE A 718 -23.80 -15.55 -8.59
N ILE A 719 -23.82 -14.55 -9.47
CA ILE A 719 -23.23 -13.23 -9.22
C ILE A 719 -23.95 -12.47 -8.10
N LYS A 720 -25.28 -12.61 -8.03
CA LYS A 720 -26.09 -12.03 -6.94
C LYS A 720 -25.94 -12.74 -5.60
N GLY A 721 -25.23 -13.87 -5.58
CA GLY A 721 -24.83 -14.54 -4.34
C GLY A 721 -25.62 -15.77 -3.95
N MET A 722 -26.72 -16.18 -4.65
CA MET A 722 -27.40 -17.46 -4.43
C MET A 722 -28.24 -17.94 -5.61
N TYR A 723 -28.33 -19.26 -5.74
CA TYR A 723 -29.23 -19.92 -6.68
C TYR A 723 -29.69 -21.30 -6.16
N LEU A 724 -30.85 -21.79 -6.65
CA LEU A 724 -31.37 -23.12 -6.30
C LEU A 724 -30.50 -24.20 -6.94
N CYS A 725 -29.70 -24.88 -6.12
CA CYS A 725 -28.79 -25.96 -6.57
C CYS A 725 -29.54 -27.29 -6.78
N LYS A 726 -30.40 -27.68 -5.84
CA LYS A 726 -31.16 -28.93 -5.89
C LYS A 726 -32.51 -28.81 -5.20
N ALA A 727 -33.58 -28.94 -5.96
CA ALA A 727 -34.94 -28.92 -5.38
C ALA A 727 -35.25 -30.23 -4.61
N GLY A 728 -35.96 -30.10 -3.51
CA GLY A 728 -36.48 -31.24 -2.76
C GLY A 728 -37.79 -31.82 -3.35
N ALA A 729 -38.14 -33.01 -2.88
CA ALA A 729 -39.43 -33.64 -3.24
C ALA A 729 -40.60 -32.77 -2.78
N LYS A 730 -41.79 -32.97 -3.36
CA LYS A 730 -43.01 -32.33 -2.94
C LYS A 730 -43.44 -32.90 -1.57
N ASN A 731 -43.32 -32.09 -0.52
CA ASN A 731 -43.75 -32.41 0.83
C ASN A 731 -44.14 -31.12 1.55
N LYS A 732 -45.17 -31.18 2.46
CA LYS A 732 -45.60 -30.04 3.27
C LYS A 732 -44.55 -29.66 4.33
N THR A 733 -43.92 -30.71 4.95
CA THR A 733 -42.83 -30.46 5.91
C THR A 733 -41.53 -30.24 5.12
N ARG A 734 -41.07 -29.00 5.12
CA ARG A 734 -39.97 -28.58 4.27
C ARG A 734 -39.01 -27.62 4.97
N VAL A 735 -37.75 -27.64 4.58
CA VAL A 735 -36.72 -26.69 5.01
C VAL A 735 -35.94 -26.16 3.81
N GLN A 736 -35.31 -25.04 3.98
CA GLN A 736 -34.39 -24.42 3.03
C GLN A 736 -32.96 -24.54 3.57
N LEU A 737 -32.06 -25.23 2.86
CA LEU A 737 -30.65 -25.41 3.23
C LEU A 737 -29.79 -24.53 2.34
N MET A 738 -29.05 -23.60 2.96
CA MET A 738 -28.07 -22.75 2.29
C MET A 738 -26.66 -23.24 2.60
N GLY A 739 -25.78 -23.26 1.62
CA GLY A 739 -24.38 -23.63 1.80
C GLY A 739 -23.45 -22.83 0.92
N SER A 740 -22.21 -22.61 1.37
CA SER A 740 -21.11 -22.03 0.60
C SER A 740 -19.90 -22.94 0.62
N GLY A 741 -19.00 -22.77 -0.35
CA GLY A 741 -17.80 -23.57 -0.45
C GLY A 741 -18.06 -25.06 -0.34
N THR A 742 -17.12 -25.84 0.22
CA THR A 742 -17.27 -27.30 0.35
C THR A 742 -18.41 -27.72 1.27
N ILE A 743 -18.90 -26.85 2.17
CA ILE A 743 -19.97 -27.18 3.13
C ILE A 743 -21.33 -27.29 2.43
N LEU A 744 -21.51 -26.72 1.24
CA LEU A 744 -22.69 -27.01 0.41
C LEU A 744 -22.87 -28.52 0.19
N ARG A 745 -21.78 -29.29 0.09
CA ARG A 745 -21.82 -30.77 -0.06
C ARG A 745 -22.41 -31.45 1.18
N GLU A 746 -22.14 -30.92 2.37
CA GLU A 746 -22.76 -31.40 3.60
C GLU A 746 -24.26 -31.07 3.62
N SER A 747 -24.68 -29.92 3.08
CA SER A 747 -26.09 -29.55 2.89
C SER A 747 -26.82 -30.46 1.90
N LEU A 748 -26.17 -30.84 0.78
CA LEU A 748 -26.69 -31.82 -0.18
C LEU A 748 -26.86 -33.20 0.45
N ALA A 749 -25.91 -33.68 1.22
CA ALA A 749 -26.02 -34.94 1.96
C ALA A 749 -27.07 -34.88 3.08
N ALA A 750 -27.20 -33.75 3.76
CA ALA A 750 -28.25 -33.54 4.75
C ALA A 750 -29.67 -33.57 4.11
N GLN A 751 -29.85 -33.08 2.87
CA GLN A 751 -31.11 -33.20 2.13
C GLN A 751 -31.52 -34.66 1.98
N GLU A 752 -30.60 -35.56 1.65
CA GLU A 752 -30.86 -36.99 1.48
C GLU A 752 -31.24 -37.65 2.82
N LEU A 753 -30.50 -37.33 3.88
CA LEU A 753 -30.82 -37.81 5.24
C LEU A 753 -32.18 -37.31 5.72
N LEU A 754 -32.51 -36.02 5.53
CA LEU A 754 -33.82 -35.46 5.89
C LEU A 754 -34.96 -36.17 5.19
N ALA A 755 -34.82 -36.45 3.92
CA ALA A 755 -35.84 -37.18 3.12
C ALA A 755 -35.98 -38.64 3.58
N LYS A 756 -34.85 -39.36 3.69
CA LYS A 756 -34.78 -40.80 4.00
C LYS A 756 -35.17 -41.11 5.45
N ASP A 757 -34.60 -40.43 6.42
CA ASP A 757 -34.72 -40.80 7.82
C ASP A 757 -35.89 -40.07 8.52
N TRP A 758 -36.26 -38.88 8.05
CA TRP A 758 -37.20 -37.98 8.74
C TRP A 758 -38.45 -37.61 7.97
N GLY A 759 -38.48 -37.95 6.66
CA GLY A 759 -39.61 -37.61 5.81
C GLY A 759 -39.79 -36.10 5.60
N VAL A 760 -38.71 -35.34 5.69
CA VAL A 760 -38.65 -33.88 5.50
C VAL A 760 -38.04 -33.56 4.13
N ALA A 761 -38.72 -32.75 3.34
CA ALA A 761 -38.20 -32.23 2.11
C ALA A 761 -37.24 -31.07 2.37
N ALA A 762 -36.19 -30.95 1.60
CA ALA A 762 -35.27 -29.81 1.69
C ALA A 762 -34.93 -29.30 0.30
N ASP A 763 -35.00 -27.99 0.08
CA ASP A 763 -34.40 -27.37 -1.10
C ASP A 763 -32.99 -26.94 -0.72
N VAL A 764 -32.00 -27.15 -1.59
CA VAL A 764 -30.61 -26.81 -1.35
C VAL A 764 -30.20 -25.65 -2.25
N TRP A 765 -29.70 -24.60 -1.62
CA TRP A 765 -29.24 -23.36 -2.27
C TRP A 765 -27.72 -23.25 -2.19
N SER A 766 -27.06 -23.06 -3.33
CA SER A 766 -25.67 -22.61 -3.33
C SER A 766 -25.65 -21.11 -3.09
N CYS A 767 -24.84 -20.70 -2.10
CA CYS A 767 -24.68 -19.30 -1.72
C CYS A 767 -23.19 -18.87 -1.87
N PRO A 768 -22.73 -18.63 -3.11
CA PRO A 768 -21.33 -18.25 -3.34
C PRO A 768 -20.96 -16.89 -2.72
N SER A 769 -21.94 -16.05 -2.30
CA SER A 769 -21.62 -14.81 -1.61
C SER A 769 -22.70 -14.34 -0.65
N PHE A 770 -22.50 -14.53 0.63
CA PHE A 770 -23.32 -13.88 1.66
C PHE A 770 -23.08 -12.36 1.72
N ASN A 771 -21.90 -11.89 1.34
CA ASN A 771 -21.60 -10.45 1.29
C ASN A 771 -22.43 -9.72 0.22
N GLU A 772 -22.56 -10.28 -0.97
CA GLU A 772 -23.37 -9.65 -2.04
C GLU A 772 -24.88 -9.71 -1.69
N LEU A 773 -25.35 -10.79 -1.07
CA LEU A 773 -26.72 -10.86 -0.54
C LEU A 773 -26.97 -9.77 0.54
N THR A 774 -25.99 -9.51 1.38
CA THR A 774 -26.06 -8.47 2.40
C THR A 774 -26.10 -7.08 1.80
N ARG A 775 -25.22 -6.79 0.82
CA ARG A 775 -25.22 -5.50 0.12
C ARG A 775 -26.52 -5.20 -0.58
N ASP A 776 -27.09 -6.19 -1.30
CA ASP A 776 -28.40 -6.08 -1.94
C ASP A 776 -29.51 -5.79 -0.91
N GLY A 777 -29.48 -6.51 0.24
CA GLY A 777 -30.46 -6.31 1.32
C GLY A 777 -30.37 -4.92 1.94
N GLN A 778 -29.17 -4.45 2.24
CA GLN A 778 -28.93 -3.11 2.79
C GLN A 778 -29.37 -2.01 1.82
N ASP A 779 -29.09 -2.16 0.52
CA ASP A 779 -29.52 -1.22 -0.51
C ASP A 779 -31.06 -1.17 -0.61
N ALA A 780 -31.72 -2.35 -0.53
CA ALA A 780 -33.18 -2.43 -0.55
C ALA A 780 -33.78 -1.75 0.69
N GLU A 781 -33.27 -2.02 1.89
CA GLU A 781 -33.73 -1.38 3.12
C GLU A 781 -33.53 0.13 3.10
N ARG A 782 -32.35 0.60 2.70
CA ARG A 782 -32.07 2.02 2.56
C ARG A 782 -33.04 2.69 1.58
N PHE A 783 -33.25 2.08 0.41
CA PHE A 783 -34.20 2.61 -0.57
C PHE A 783 -35.59 2.72 0.03
N ASN A 784 -36.08 1.67 0.66
CA ASN A 784 -37.43 1.63 1.27
C ASN A 784 -37.61 2.67 2.37
N MET A 785 -36.57 2.94 3.14
CA MET A 785 -36.57 3.97 4.18
C MET A 785 -36.65 5.40 3.60
N LEU A 786 -35.87 5.64 2.54
CA LEU A 786 -35.77 6.99 1.94
C LEU A 786 -36.87 7.29 0.93
N HIS A 787 -37.55 6.26 0.39
CA HIS A 787 -38.62 6.36 -0.59
C HIS A 787 -39.91 5.68 -0.10
N PRO A 788 -40.53 6.13 1.03
CA PRO A 788 -41.63 5.42 1.68
C PRO A 788 -42.93 5.40 0.88
N LEU A 789 -43.05 6.23 -0.16
CA LEU A 789 -44.20 6.29 -1.04
C LEU A 789 -44.04 5.48 -2.34
N GLU A 790 -42.83 4.95 -2.60
CA GLU A 790 -42.56 4.13 -3.78
C GLU A 790 -42.83 2.64 -3.48
N THR A 791 -42.91 1.83 -4.52
CA THR A 791 -43.00 0.37 -4.36
C THR A 791 -41.77 -0.17 -3.65
N PRO A 792 -41.91 -0.82 -2.49
CA PRO A 792 -40.76 -1.33 -1.75
C PRO A 792 -39.91 -2.31 -2.59
N ARG A 793 -38.62 -2.15 -2.55
CA ARG A 793 -37.66 -3.14 -3.07
C ARG A 793 -37.63 -4.34 -2.15
N VAL A 794 -37.65 -5.52 -2.73
CA VAL A 794 -37.52 -6.78 -1.98
C VAL A 794 -36.06 -7.27 -2.10
N PRO A 795 -35.38 -7.57 -0.99
CA PRO A 795 -34.02 -8.14 -1.05
C PRO A 795 -33.98 -9.42 -1.89
N PHE A 796 -32.88 -9.60 -2.64
CA PHE A 796 -32.77 -10.74 -3.57
C PHE A 796 -32.93 -12.09 -2.85
N VAL A 797 -32.36 -12.25 -1.67
CA VAL A 797 -32.53 -13.47 -0.85
C VAL A 797 -34.02 -13.74 -0.54
N ALA A 798 -34.77 -12.70 -0.22
CA ALA A 798 -36.21 -12.84 0.03
C ALA A 798 -36.99 -13.17 -1.26
N GLN A 799 -36.62 -12.58 -2.40
CA GLN A 799 -37.19 -12.91 -3.71
C GLN A 799 -37.02 -14.40 -4.04
N GLN A 800 -35.81 -14.93 -3.85
CA GLN A 800 -35.50 -16.34 -4.13
C GLN A 800 -36.32 -17.28 -3.23
N LEU A 801 -36.45 -16.95 -1.96
CA LEU A 801 -37.18 -17.77 -0.99
C LEU A 801 -38.72 -17.58 -1.03
N ALA A 802 -39.25 -16.61 -1.76
CA ALA A 802 -40.68 -16.25 -1.73
C ALA A 802 -41.64 -17.40 -2.05
N LYS A 803 -41.23 -18.37 -2.87
CA LYS A 803 -42.02 -19.53 -3.29
C LYS A 803 -41.60 -20.84 -2.60
N HIS A 804 -40.72 -20.75 -1.62
CA HIS A 804 -40.13 -21.90 -0.94
C HIS A 804 -40.39 -21.78 0.57
N ASP A 805 -41.26 -22.65 1.10
CA ASP A 805 -41.70 -22.65 2.49
C ASP A 805 -40.69 -23.28 3.46
N GLY A 806 -40.87 -23.05 4.76
CA GLY A 806 -40.12 -23.66 5.87
C GLY A 806 -38.94 -22.82 6.37
N PRO A 807 -38.37 -23.23 7.51
CA PRO A 807 -37.23 -22.54 8.10
C PRO A 807 -35.98 -22.62 7.21
N VAL A 808 -35.03 -21.72 7.44
CA VAL A 808 -33.79 -21.59 6.69
C VAL A 808 -32.61 -21.98 7.57
N ILE A 809 -31.77 -22.88 7.07
CA ILE A 809 -30.51 -23.29 7.73
C ILE A 809 -29.35 -22.94 6.80
N ALA A 810 -28.49 -22.04 7.25
CA ALA A 810 -27.26 -21.70 6.53
C ALA A 810 -26.06 -22.42 7.15
N SER A 811 -25.16 -22.93 6.31
CA SER A 811 -23.95 -23.63 6.73
C SER A 811 -22.76 -23.15 5.93
N THR A 812 -21.64 -22.84 6.61
CA THR A 812 -20.45 -22.30 5.98
C THR A 812 -19.19 -22.81 6.68
N ASP A 813 -18.07 -22.84 5.95
CA ASP A 813 -16.76 -23.20 6.50
C ASP A 813 -16.05 -22.02 7.21
N TYR A 814 -16.74 -20.91 7.33
CA TYR A 814 -16.31 -19.70 8.03
C TYR A 814 -17.11 -19.51 9.30
N MET A 815 -16.73 -18.53 10.12
CA MET A 815 -17.47 -18.20 11.33
C MET A 815 -18.93 -17.80 11.00
N LYS A 816 -19.84 -18.05 11.94
CA LYS A 816 -21.28 -17.84 11.75
C LYS A 816 -21.62 -16.45 11.24
N ASN A 817 -20.89 -15.42 11.67
CA ASN A 817 -21.14 -14.05 11.26
C ASN A 817 -21.14 -13.86 9.73
N TYR A 818 -20.42 -14.69 8.97
CA TYR A 818 -20.41 -14.62 7.52
C TYR A 818 -21.80 -14.88 6.90
N ALA A 819 -22.55 -15.82 7.40
CA ALA A 819 -23.91 -16.08 6.94
C ALA A 819 -24.97 -15.34 7.77
N GLU A 820 -24.71 -15.03 9.05
CA GLU A 820 -25.65 -14.33 9.92
C GLU A 820 -26.05 -12.94 9.41
N GLN A 821 -25.20 -12.28 8.68
CA GLN A 821 -25.43 -10.93 8.17
C GLN A 821 -26.65 -10.80 7.26
N ILE A 822 -27.20 -11.91 6.71
CA ILE A 822 -28.41 -11.87 5.87
C ILE A 822 -29.71 -12.00 6.67
N ARG A 823 -29.67 -12.21 8.01
CA ARG A 823 -30.82 -12.53 8.84
C ARG A 823 -31.98 -11.55 8.66
N SER A 824 -31.73 -10.25 8.66
CA SER A 824 -32.76 -9.21 8.55
C SER A 824 -33.41 -9.13 7.17
N PHE A 825 -32.77 -9.70 6.15
CA PHE A 825 -33.26 -9.65 4.76
C PHE A 825 -34.07 -10.87 4.33
N LEU A 826 -34.23 -11.87 5.19
CA LEU A 826 -35.05 -13.04 4.94
C LEU A 826 -36.55 -12.69 4.95
N PRO A 827 -37.44 -13.51 4.34
CA PRO A 827 -38.87 -13.33 4.46
C PRO A 827 -39.32 -13.29 5.94
N LYS A 828 -40.18 -12.35 6.28
CA LYS A 828 -40.69 -12.14 7.67
C LYS A 828 -41.25 -13.41 8.28
N GLY A 829 -40.93 -13.67 9.55
CA GLY A 829 -41.44 -14.77 10.33
C GLY A 829 -40.76 -16.12 10.10
N ARG A 830 -39.73 -16.19 9.28
CA ARG A 830 -38.97 -17.43 9.06
C ARG A 830 -37.93 -17.67 10.14
N THR A 831 -37.91 -18.87 10.70
CA THR A 831 -36.81 -19.29 11.57
C THR A 831 -35.53 -19.41 10.79
N PHE A 832 -34.46 -18.81 11.29
CA PHE A 832 -33.12 -18.86 10.67
C PHE A 832 -32.07 -19.38 11.66
N LYS A 833 -31.36 -20.43 11.28
CA LYS A 833 -30.26 -21.02 12.03
C LYS A 833 -29.00 -21.00 11.18
N VAL A 834 -27.85 -20.68 11.80
CA VAL A 834 -26.55 -20.66 11.12
C VAL A 834 -25.59 -21.63 11.83
N LEU A 835 -24.94 -22.47 11.02
CA LEU A 835 -23.82 -23.31 11.42
C LEU A 835 -22.55 -22.77 10.79
N GLY A 836 -21.50 -22.61 11.59
CA GLY A 836 -20.21 -22.06 11.17
C GLY A 836 -19.09 -22.47 12.11
N THR A 837 -17.89 -22.07 11.77
CA THR A 837 -16.64 -22.54 12.40
C THR A 837 -16.08 -21.51 13.38
N ASP A 838 -16.86 -21.11 14.38
CA ASP A 838 -16.39 -20.19 15.41
C ASP A 838 -15.31 -20.85 16.28
N GLY A 839 -14.34 -20.05 16.74
CA GLY A 839 -13.20 -20.51 17.54
C GLY A 839 -11.92 -20.60 16.74
N PHE A 840 -10.87 -21.12 17.34
CA PHE A 840 -9.61 -21.38 16.65
C PHE A 840 -9.67 -22.66 15.81
N GLY A 841 -8.91 -22.70 14.71
CA GLY A 841 -8.73 -23.90 13.89
C GLY A 841 -8.10 -25.08 14.65
N ARG A 842 -8.20 -26.26 14.09
CA ARG A 842 -7.67 -27.50 14.66
C ARG A 842 -7.06 -28.39 13.58
N SER A 843 -5.97 -29.07 13.92
CA SER A 843 -5.34 -30.05 13.02
C SER A 843 -6.01 -31.40 13.15
N ASP A 844 -6.74 -31.84 12.13
CA ASP A 844 -7.35 -33.19 12.04
C ASP A 844 -7.81 -33.48 10.59
N PHE A 845 -8.44 -34.63 10.37
CA PHE A 845 -9.13 -34.95 9.12
C PHE A 845 -10.40 -34.09 8.95
N ARG A 846 -10.77 -33.76 7.71
CA ARG A 846 -11.96 -32.96 7.38
C ARG A 846 -13.24 -33.41 8.07
N SER A 847 -13.48 -34.73 8.11
CA SER A 847 -14.65 -35.29 8.78
C SER A 847 -14.68 -34.98 10.30
N LYS A 848 -13.54 -35.05 10.96
CA LYS A 848 -13.38 -34.76 12.38
C LYS A 848 -13.48 -33.25 12.66
N LEU A 849 -12.90 -32.42 11.79
CA LEU A 849 -13.03 -30.97 11.88
C LEU A 849 -14.49 -30.52 11.73
N ARG A 850 -15.24 -31.07 10.74
CA ARG A 850 -16.67 -30.77 10.53
C ARG A 850 -17.54 -31.25 11.70
N GLU A 851 -17.16 -32.36 12.35
CA GLU A 851 -17.80 -32.83 13.60
C GLU A 851 -17.47 -31.89 14.77
N HIS A 852 -16.21 -31.50 14.90
CA HIS A 852 -15.76 -30.58 15.95
C HIS A 852 -16.49 -29.24 15.87
N PHE A 853 -16.56 -28.63 14.69
CA PHE A 853 -17.21 -27.33 14.47
C PHE A 853 -18.72 -27.41 14.27
N GLU A 854 -19.33 -28.61 14.36
CA GLU A 854 -20.79 -28.81 14.31
C GLU A 854 -21.43 -28.38 12.99
N ILE A 855 -20.73 -28.61 11.86
CA ILE A 855 -21.17 -28.19 10.53
C ILE A 855 -21.29 -29.35 9.53
N ASN A 856 -21.15 -30.60 9.97
CA ASN A 856 -21.37 -31.75 9.09
C ASN A 856 -22.88 -31.97 8.83
N ARG A 857 -23.18 -32.88 7.91
CA ARG A 857 -24.57 -33.24 7.50
C ARG A 857 -25.48 -33.59 8.66
N HIS A 858 -24.99 -34.22 9.72
CA HIS A 858 -25.78 -34.64 10.87
C HIS A 858 -26.19 -33.41 11.72
N TYR A 859 -25.29 -32.49 11.95
CA TYR A 859 -25.65 -31.23 12.66
C TYR A 859 -26.58 -30.35 11.83
N ILE A 860 -26.45 -30.36 10.46
CA ILE A 860 -27.41 -29.67 9.57
C ILE A 860 -28.80 -30.28 9.70
N VAL A 861 -28.91 -31.63 9.76
CA VAL A 861 -30.22 -32.31 9.99
C VAL A 861 -30.79 -31.94 11.34
N VAL A 862 -30.01 -31.99 12.42
CA VAL A 862 -30.44 -31.61 13.76
C VAL A 862 -30.90 -30.17 13.82
N ALA A 863 -30.16 -29.23 13.20
CA ALA A 863 -30.55 -27.83 13.15
C ALA A 863 -31.88 -27.62 12.35
N ALA A 864 -32.07 -28.36 11.27
CA ALA A 864 -33.30 -28.35 10.50
C ALA A 864 -34.52 -28.87 11.29
N LEU A 865 -34.38 -30.02 11.94
CA LEU A 865 -35.41 -30.59 12.80
C LEU A 865 -35.72 -29.66 13.99
N LYS A 866 -34.71 -29.05 14.61
CA LYS A 866 -34.89 -28.08 15.69
C LYS A 866 -35.67 -26.84 15.23
N ALA A 867 -35.32 -26.29 14.07
CA ALA A 867 -36.06 -25.14 13.52
C ALA A 867 -37.51 -25.50 13.18
N LEU A 868 -37.76 -26.67 12.56
CA LEU A 868 -39.14 -27.17 12.33
C LEU A 868 -39.91 -27.42 13.61
N SER A 869 -39.24 -27.85 14.68
CA SER A 869 -39.87 -28.03 15.99
C SER A 869 -40.27 -26.70 16.64
N GLU A 870 -39.46 -25.67 16.47
CA GLU A 870 -39.77 -24.31 16.94
C GLU A 870 -40.97 -23.71 16.20
N GLU A 871 -41.13 -24.05 14.90
CA GLU A 871 -42.31 -23.69 14.10
C GLU A 871 -43.52 -24.62 14.32
N GLY A 872 -43.39 -25.64 15.17
CA GLY A 872 -44.47 -26.59 15.46
C GLY A 872 -44.78 -27.61 14.36
N ALA A 873 -43.94 -27.69 13.34
CA ALA A 873 -44.10 -28.60 12.20
C ALA A 873 -43.68 -30.05 12.51
N VAL A 874 -42.80 -30.28 13.47
CA VAL A 874 -42.43 -31.59 13.98
C VAL A 874 -42.32 -31.60 15.51
N PRO A 875 -42.54 -32.74 16.20
CA PRO A 875 -42.36 -32.81 17.65
C PRO A 875 -40.85 -32.64 18.03
N VAL A 876 -40.57 -32.00 19.16
CA VAL A 876 -39.22 -31.83 19.70
C VAL A 876 -38.52 -33.19 19.95
N ALA A 877 -39.28 -34.26 20.23
CA ALA A 877 -38.75 -35.61 20.37
C ALA A 877 -37.97 -36.07 19.14
N LYS A 878 -38.34 -35.63 17.94
CA LYS A 878 -37.58 -35.91 16.70
C LYS A 878 -36.15 -35.36 16.74
N VAL A 879 -35.95 -34.23 17.39
CA VAL A 879 -34.60 -33.67 17.57
C VAL A 879 -33.75 -34.58 18.48
N ALA A 880 -34.33 -35.05 19.59
CA ALA A 880 -33.67 -35.96 20.50
C ALA A 880 -33.38 -37.33 19.85
N GLU A 881 -34.30 -37.85 19.02
CA GLU A 881 -34.07 -39.05 18.22
C GLU A 881 -32.91 -38.89 17.25
N ALA A 882 -32.80 -37.72 16.56
CA ALA A 882 -31.72 -37.44 15.63
C ALA A 882 -30.36 -37.35 16.34
N LEU A 883 -30.27 -36.68 17.47
CA LEU A 883 -29.06 -36.61 18.31
C LEU A 883 -28.56 -38.01 18.64
N LYS A 884 -29.48 -38.89 19.05
CA LYS A 884 -29.15 -40.27 19.39
C LYS A 884 -28.82 -41.12 18.14
N GLN A 885 -29.57 -40.99 17.06
CA GLN A 885 -29.36 -41.73 15.82
C GLN A 885 -27.98 -41.44 15.19
N TYR A 886 -27.52 -40.22 15.23
CA TYR A 886 -26.28 -39.78 14.67
C TYR A 886 -25.12 -39.75 15.68
N ASP A 887 -25.28 -40.31 16.86
CA ASP A 887 -24.30 -40.41 17.94
C ASP A 887 -23.64 -39.06 18.30
N ILE A 888 -24.43 -37.99 18.32
CA ILE A 888 -23.93 -36.63 18.60
C ILE A 888 -23.71 -36.47 20.11
N LYS A 889 -22.50 -36.13 20.50
CA LYS A 889 -22.13 -35.85 21.91
C LYS A 889 -22.65 -34.48 22.32
N THR A 890 -23.70 -34.49 23.18
CA THR A 890 -24.37 -33.27 23.60
C THR A 890 -23.61 -32.43 24.62
N ASP A 891 -22.70 -33.06 25.37
CA ASP A 891 -21.97 -32.43 26.47
C ASP A 891 -20.53 -31.97 26.07
N LYS A 892 -20.23 -31.94 24.77
CA LYS A 892 -18.94 -31.45 24.34
C LYS A 892 -18.81 -29.92 24.53
N VAL A 893 -17.58 -29.45 24.74
CA VAL A 893 -17.29 -28.03 24.87
C VAL A 893 -17.63 -27.30 23.54
N ASN A 894 -18.24 -26.12 23.67
CA ASN A 894 -18.50 -25.29 22.50
C ASN A 894 -17.16 -24.98 21.79
N PRO A 895 -17.06 -25.20 20.47
CA PRO A 895 -15.82 -24.96 19.71
C PRO A 895 -15.25 -23.54 19.87
N LEU A 896 -16.08 -22.57 20.15
CA LEU A 896 -15.64 -21.18 20.39
C LEU A 896 -14.71 -21.07 21.60
N TYR A 897 -14.88 -21.95 22.60
CA TYR A 897 -14.13 -21.92 23.86
C TYR A 897 -13.23 -23.16 24.05
N ALA A 898 -13.19 -24.05 23.07
CA ALA A 898 -12.42 -25.29 23.15
C ALA A 898 -10.91 -25.07 22.99
#